data_06ff80c2a7d173e3698b790dd05f0047
#
_entry.id   06ff80c2a7d173e3698b790dd05f0047
#
_cell.length_a   1.000
_cell.length_b   1.000
_cell.length_c   1.000
_cell.angle_alpha   90.00
_cell.angle_beta   90.00
_cell.angle_gamma   90.00
#
_symmetry.space_group_name_H-M   'P 1'
#
loop_
_entity.id
_entity.type
_entity.pdbx_description
1 polymer ?
#
loop_
_entity_poly.entity_id
_entity_poly.type
_entity_poly.pdbx_seq_one_letter_code
_entity_poly.pdbx_strand_id
1 'polypeptide(L)'
;MVPQAGMLAAMDDAAAAGIRNAVVLSSGYGEAGDAGREAQAELTAHARSLGMVLLGPNHLGFANFVDRVPVCSIPGLPGEAGPVALLSQSGASSSAMLDFATMVNVGLSYMVTLGNEAMITAGHVLDFLVDDPATRAVAIFMEAVREPGVFRRAARRAAEAGKTIVALKAGSSALSARTAAAHTGALVGDDRVIDAVFADLGVIRVDSIEDMLITAGAAAALGRLERPGIGIVSISGGACDIVADRAEDLGAELPELAEATRQTLAGIMPDYGTVQNPLDVTGAAIIDPSIFTRSIEAMSADPSVGVIGVVNGLPWIDNGRPYLAQMFVDAIGTGIRSARCPVAYINQVMQPITGYTRAVMDHGQVPYVIPGLRQAVVALRNVAWWSQATRQRDPAPARPAITIPPAGRRAGRWSEEAARQLLSAAGIPVVPGRLVSSADEAVKAAGEFGAPVVLKVVSPQILHKSDIGGVRLNVPANEQAIRGAYAAVTAAAAAVDGAHVEGVLVSPMRHGGTELLAGVVRDPHWGPVLAVALGGIFVEVLEDSALAPLPVTPGQARGLLERLRGRAVLEGSRGTTPADLDALAVVIARIGDLALAHGDDLESVEVNPLRVDGPAIEALDAVVTWTSEEDI
;
A
#
# COMPACT_ATOMS: atom_id res chain seq x y z
N MET A 1 -24.71 -11.87 28.91
CA MET A 1 -23.68 -10.80 28.82
C MET A 1 -23.40 -10.30 30.23
N VAL A 2 -22.13 -10.14 30.59
CA VAL A 2 -21.69 -9.68 31.91
C VAL A 2 -21.25 -8.21 31.79
N PRO A 3 -21.76 -7.29 32.61
CA PRO A 3 -21.28 -5.90 32.63
C PRO A 3 -19.80 -5.82 33.07
N GLN A 4 -19.11 -4.74 32.71
CA GLN A 4 -17.71 -4.52 33.08
C GLN A 4 -17.41 -4.77 34.57
N ALA A 5 -18.25 -4.26 35.47
CA ALA A 5 -18.07 -4.40 36.92
C ALA A 5 -18.06 -5.86 37.44
N GLY A 6 -18.65 -6.81 36.69
CA GLY A 6 -18.68 -8.22 37.07
C GLY A 6 -17.74 -9.10 36.28
N MET A 7 -16.93 -8.51 35.37
CA MET A 7 -16.20 -9.26 34.37
C MET A 7 -15.09 -10.14 34.97
N LEU A 8 -14.30 -9.61 35.89
CA LEU A 8 -13.20 -10.38 36.49
C LEU A 8 -13.72 -11.60 37.26
N ALA A 9 -14.79 -11.44 38.05
CA ALA A 9 -15.41 -12.55 38.79
C ALA A 9 -15.98 -13.62 37.82
N ALA A 10 -16.61 -13.18 36.72
CA ALA A 10 -17.12 -14.12 35.70
C ALA A 10 -15.98 -14.87 34.99
N MET A 11 -14.82 -14.26 34.85
CA MET A 11 -13.62 -14.92 34.29
C MET A 11 -13.05 -15.95 35.27
N ASP A 12 -13.04 -15.66 36.58
CA ASP A 12 -12.64 -16.63 37.59
C ASP A 12 -13.55 -17.88 37.58
N ASP A 13 -14.88 -17.68 37.53
CA ASP A 13 -15.85 -18.76 37.41
C ASP A 13 -15.66 -19.58 36.13
N ALA A 14 -15.43 -18.91 34.99
CA ALA A 14 -15.18 -19.56 33.71
C ALA A 14 -13.87 -20.37 33.74
N ALA A 15 -12.81 -19.82 34.30
CA ALA A 15 -11.51 -20.49 34.43
C ALA A 15 -11.61 -21.73 35.34
N ALA A 16 -12.34 -21.63 36.46
CA ALA A 16 -12.63 -22.74 37.36
C ALA A 16 -13.42 -23.87 36.67
N ALA A 17 -14.30 -23.50 35.72
CA ALA A 17 -15.02 -24.47 34.87
C ALA A 17 -14.16 -25.02 33.71
N GLY A 18 -12.90 -24.66 33.61
CA GLY A 18 -11.98 -25.13 32.55
C GLY A 18 -12.03 -24.38 31.23
N ILE A 19 -12.78 -23.27 31.16
CA ILE A 19 -12.88 -22.42 29.95
C ILE A 19 -11.57 -21.63 29.83
N ARG A 20 -11.01 -21.58 28.59
CA ARG A 20 -9.75 -20.88 28.29
C ARG A 20 -9.89 -19.79 27.23
N ASN A 21 -11.05 -19.69 26.59
CA ASN A 21 -11.32 -18.67 25.57
C ASN A 21 -12.61 -17.93 25.91
N ALA A 22 -12.62 -16.62 25.81
CA ALA A 22 -13.81 -15.83 26.09
C ALA A 22 -14.01 -14.73 25.05
N VAL A 23 -15.29 -14.42 24.79
CA VAL A 23 -15.72 -13.31 23.93
C VAL A 23 -16.30 -12.23 24.83
N VAL A 24 -15.61 -11.07 24.90
CA VAL A 24 -15.97 -9.97 25.82
C VAL A 24 -16.66 -8.87 25.03
N LEU A 25 -17.99 -8.89 25.00
CA LEU A 25 -18.81 -7.92 24.26
C LEU A 25 -18.88 -6.54 24.93
N SER A 26 -18.69 -6.48 26.26
CA SER A 26 -18.89 -5.28 27.07
C SER A 26 -17.97 -4.14 26.66
N SER A 27 -18.51 -2.92 26.66
CA SER A 27 -17.80 -1.65 26.52
C SER A 27 -17.38 -1.08 27.89
N GLY A 28 -16.70 0.08 27.87
CA GLY A 28 -16.21 0.77 29.07
C GLY A 28 -14.71 0.53 29.32
N TYR A 29 -13.98 0.08 28.32
CA TYR A 29 -12.55 -0.22 28.37
C TYR A 29 -11.73 0.84 27.62
N GLY A 30 -10.74 0.49 26.85
CA GLY A 30 -9.79 1.40 26.21
C GLY A 30 -10.41 2.57 25.42
N GLU A 31 -11.63 2.41 24.91
CA GLU A 31 -12.41 3.45 24.25
C GLU A 31 -12.99 4.51 25.22
N ALA A 32 -13.02 4.22 26.52
CA ALA A 32 -13.60 5.10 27.55
C ALA A 32 -12.58 6.01 28.27
N GLY A 33 -11.46 6.31 27.61
CA GLY A 33 -10.42 7.20 28.15
C GLY A 33 -9.45 6.52 29.11
N ASP A 34 -8.77 7.29 29.97
CA ASP A 34 -7.68 6.79 30.84
C ASP A 34 -8.14 5.68 31.78
N ALA A 35 -9.23 5.90 32.50
CA ALA A 35 -9.79 4.89 33.41
C ALA A 35 -10.20 3.61 32.67
N GLY A 36 -10.69 3.75 31.43
CA GLY A 36 -11.01 2.61 30.57
C GLY A 36 -9.76 1.86 30.12
N ARG A 37 -8.67 2.55 29.82
CA ARG A 37 -7.37 1.93 29.50
C ARG A 37 -6.80 1.14 30.68
N GLU A 38 -6.89 1.68 31.90
CA GLU A 38 -6.50 0.97 33.12
C GLU A 38 -7.34 -0.30 33.31
N ALA A 39 -8.67 -0.20 33.18
CA ALA A 39 -9.57 -1.34 33.28
C ALA A 39 -9.28 -2.42 32.21
N GLN A 40 -8.92 -2.03 30.99
CA GLN A 40 -8.52 -2.97 29.93
C GLN A 40 -7.19 -3.65 30.26
N ALA A 41 -6.23 -2.93 30.80
CA ALA A 41 -4.94 -3.48 31.22
C ALA A 41 -5.14 -4.50 32.36
N GLU A 42 -5.99 -4.18 33.34
CA GLU A 42 -6.37 -5.10 34.42
C GLU A 42 -7.05 -6.36 33.88
N LEU A 43 -8.05 -6.21 33.01
CA LEU A 43 -8.74 -7.33 32.34
C LEU A 43 -7.76 -8.26 31.64
N THR A 44 -6.83 -7.68 30.88
CA THR A 44 -5.84 -8.43 30.10
C THR A 44 -4.84 -9.16 31.01
N ALA A 45 -4.37 -8.50 32.07
CA ALA A 45 -3.47 -9.11 33.06
C ALA A 45 -4.16 -10.26 33.79
N HIS A 46 -5.42 -10.07 34.18
CA HIS A 46 -6.23 -11.10 34.83
C HIS A 46 -6.44 -12.31 33.91
N ALA A 47 -6.83 -12.08 32.65
CA ALA A 47 -6.96 -13.14 31.65
C ALA A 47 -5.68 -13.98 31.51
N ARG A 48 -4.53 -13.31 31.40
CA ARG A 48 -3.21 -13.99 31.31
C ARG A 48 -2.91 -14.83 32.56
N SER A 49 -3.23 -14.30 33.76
CA SER A 49 -3.03 -15.06 35.01
C SER A 49 -3.85 -16.34 35.09
N LEU A 50 -5.02 -16.36 34.45
CA LEU A 50 -5.92 -17.51 34.35
C LEU A 50 -5.60 -18.43 33.15
N GLY A 51 -4.62 -18.09 32.31
CA GLY A 51 -4.34 -18.78 31.06
C GLY A 51 -5.49 -18.68 30.04
N MET A 52 -6.24 -17.59 30.04
CA MET A 52 -7.34 -17.31 29.15
C MET A 52 -6.92 -16.40 28.00
N VAL A 53 -7.57 -16.58 26.84
CA VAL A 53 -7.46 -15.70 25.67
C VAL A 53 -8.78 -15.01 25.42
N LEU A 54 -8.74 -13.70 25.12
CA LEU A 54 -9.93 -12.87 24.94
C LEU A 54 -10.03 -12.34 23.50
N LEU A 55 -11.23 -12.45 22.92
CA LEU A 55 -11.64 -11.65 21.76
C LEU A 55 -12.43 -10.41 22.28
N GLY A 56 -12.08 -9.23 21.77
CA GLY A 56 -12.62 -7.93 22.22
C GLY A 56 -11.68 -7.22 23.20
N PRO A 57 -12.19 -6.43 24.16
CA PRO A 57 -13.60 -6.08 24.47
C PRO A 57 -14.22 -5.10 23.48
N ASN A 58 -15.42 -4.60 23.79
CA ASN A 58 -16.13 -3.55 23.05
C ASN A 58 -16.42 -3.95 21.58
N HIS A 59 -17.11 -5.07 21.38
CA HIS A 59 -17.44 -5.57 20.06
C HIS A 59 -18.77 -6.34 20.05
N LEU A 60 -19.18 -6.82 18.84
CA LEU A 60 -20.46 -7.52 18.70
C LEU A 60 -20.33 -9.06 18.63
N GLY A 61 -19.11 -9.60 18.72
CA GLY A 61 -18.85 -11.04 18.65
C GLY A 61 -18.43 -11.51 17.26
N PHE A 62 -18.60 -12.81 16.99
CA PHE A 62 -18.28 -13.40 15.70
C PHE A 62 -19.37 -14.40 15.25
N ALA A 63 -19.39 -14.66 13.95
CA ALA A 63 -20.17 -15.73 13.37
C ALA A 63 -19.30 -16.56 12.41
N ASN A 64 -19.34 -17.88 12.55
CA ASN A 64 -18.84 -18.83 11.57
C ASN A 64 -20.05 -19.35 10.78
N PHE A 65 -20.17 -18.94 9.52
CA PHE A 65 -21.30 -19.31 8.67
C PHE A 65 -21.16 -20.73 8.11
N VAL A 66 -19.94 -21.24 7.99
CA VAL A 66 -19.65 -22.60 7.48
C VAL A 66 -20.18 -23.63 8.46
N ASP A 67 -19.83 -23.49 9.74
CA ASP A 67 -20.27 -24.42 10.81
C ASP A 67 -21.56 -23.97 11.48
N ARG A 68 -22.14 -22.83 11.08
CA ARG A 68 -23.37 -22.24 11.63
C ARG A 68 -23.26 -21.95 13.13
N VAL A 69 -22.12 -21.41 13.56
CA VAL A 69 -21.85 -21.07 14.96
C VAL A 69 -21.93 -19.54 15.15
N PRO A 70 -23.06 -19.00 15.65
CA PRO A 70 -23.17 -17.59 15.98
C PRO A 70 -22.80 -17.34 17.45
N VAL A 71 -21.73 -16.59 17.70
CA VAL A 71 -21.35 -16.09 19.03
C VAL A 71 -21.33 -14.56 18.94
N CYS A 72 -22.47 -13.96 18.68
CA CYS A 72 -22.59 -12.52 18.47
C CYS A 72 -23.95 -11.97 18.92
N SER A 73 -24.02 -10.65 19.04
CA SER A 73 -25.25 -9.91 19.36
C SER A 73 -25.96 -9.34 18.14
N ILE A 74 -25.51 -9.66 16.92
CA ILE A 74 -26.11 -9.20 15.66
C ILE A 74 -27.28 -10.13 15.31
N PRO A 75 -28.51 -9.60 15.18
CA PRO A 75 -29.66 -10.39 14.72
C PRO A 75 -29.66 -10.58 13.20
N GLY A 76 -30.43 -11.57 12.72
CA GLY A 76 -30.70 -11.68 11.27
C GLY A 76 -29.51 -12.12 10.42
N LEU A 77 -28.64 -12.98 10.96
CA LEU A 77 -27.50 -13.51 10.22
C LEU A 77 -27.93 -14.27 8.95
N PRO A 78 -27.21 -14.13 7.81
CA PRO A 78 -27.46 -14.91 6.61
C PRO A 78 -27.30 -16.41 6.86
N GLY A 79 -28.12 -17.20 6.20
CA GLY A 79 -28.13 -18.67 6.37
C GLY A 79 -27.14 -19.41 5.47
N GLU A 80 -26.59 -18.74 4.45
CA GLU A 80 -25.69 -19.34 3.45
C GLU A 80 -24.26 -18.89 3.67
N ALA A 81 -23.34 -19.85 3.68
CA ALA A 81 -21.92 -19.59 3.77
C ALA A 81 -21.34 -19.24 2.38
N GLY A 82 -20.23 -18.48 2.37
CA GLY A 82 -19.49 -18.17 1.17
C GLY A 82 -17.98 -18.00 1.43
N PRO A 83 -17.20 -17.58 0.44
CA PRO A 83 -15.74 -17.64 0.50
C PRO A 83 -15.06 -16.38 1.07
N VAL A 84 -15.79 -15.41 1.59
CA VAL A 84 -15.22 -14.15 2.10
C VAL A 84 -15.31 -14.10 3.62
N ALA A 85 -14.20 -13.82 4.31
CA ALA A 85 -14.24 -13.47 5.71
C ALA A 85 -14.32 -11.94 5.88
N LEU A 86 -15.21 -11.47 6.76
CA LEU A 86 -15.36 -10.06 7.11
C LEU A 86 -14.78 -9.82 8.50
N LEU A 87 -13.73 -9.03 8.60
CA LEU A 87 -13.15 -8.55 9.86
C LEU A 87 -13.48 -7.07 10.04
N SER A 88 -13.83 -6.65 11.25
CA SER A 88 -14.15 -5.25 11.51
C SER A 88 -13.75 -4.80 12.92
N GLN A 89 -13.05 -3.68 13.00
CA GLN A 89 -12.80 -2.99 14.28
C GLN A 89 -14.02 -2.19 14.75
N SER A 90 -14.96 -1.85 13.84
CA SER A 90 -16.19 -1.14 14.18
C SER A 90 -17.35 -2.09 14.36
N GLY A 91 -17.92 -2.14 15.56
CA GLY A 91 -19.11 -2.93 15.85
C GLY A 91 -20.35 -2.44 15.05
N ALA A 92 -20.64 -1.14 15.12
CA ALA A 92 -21.82 -0.56 14.46
C ALA A 92 -21.78 -0.71 12.94
N SER A 93 -20.63 -0.48 12.31
CA SER A 93 -20.46 -0.62 10.86
C SER A 93 -20.59 -2.08 10.39
N SER A 94 -20.34 -3.05 11.27
CA SER A 94 -20.40 -4.48 10.92
C SER A 94 -21.79 -4.94 10.48
N SER A 95 -22.86 -4.43 11.11
CA SER A 95 -24.22 -4.74 10.69
C SER A 95 -24.54 -4.22 9.29
N ALA A 96 -24.15 -2.97 9.00
CA ALA A 96 -24.36 -2.38 7.67
C ALA A 96 -23.54 -3.12 6.59
N MET A 97 -22.30 -3.53 6.93
CA MET A 97 -21.47 -4.33 6.01
C MET A 97 -22.07 -5.71 5.75
N LEU A 98 -22.65 -6.35 6.75
CA LEU A 98 -23.36 -7.63 6.62
C LEU A 98 -24.58 -7.51 5.72
N ASP A 99 -25.41 -6.49 5.94
CA ASP A 99 -26.59 -6.20 5.12
C ASP A 99 -26.19 -5.95 3.66
N PHE A 100 -25.14 -5.14 3.44
CA PHE A 100 -24.65 -4.88 2.10
C PHE A 100 -24.07 -6.13 1.43
N ALA A 101 -23.26 -6.94 2.13
CA ALA A 101 -22.74 -8.20 1.61
C ALA A 101 -23.89 -9.13 1.16
N THR A 102 -24.95 -9.22 1.97
CA THR A 102 -26.15 -9.98 1.64
C THR A 102 -26.87 -9.43 0.40
N MET A 103 -27.00 -8.09 0.32
CA MET A 103 -27.65 -7.43 -0.80
C MET A 103 -26.93 -7.69 -2.14
N VAL A 104 -25.59 -7.70 -2.13
CA VAL A 104 -24.79 -7.91 -3.35
C VAL A 104 -24.33 -9.36 -3.55
N ASN A 105 -24.86 -10.28 -2.76
CA ASN A 105 -24.56 -11.72 -2.81
C ASN A 105 -23.07 -12.06 -2.62
N VAL A 106 -22.40 -11.32 -1.76
CA VAL A 106 -21.08 -11.68 -1.25
C VAL A 106 -21.27 -12.61 -0.07
N GLY A 107 -21.14 -13.91 -0.31
CA GLY A 107 -21.28 -14.92 0.75
C GLY A 107 -20.11 -14.86 1.73
N LEU A 108 -20.41 -14.96 3.02
CA LEU A 108 -19.41 -14.89 4.08
C LEU A 108 -19.07 -16.27 4.65
N SER A 109 -17.77 -16.54 4.87
CA SER A 109 -17.28 -17.67 5.67
C SER A 109 -17.31 -17.34 7.17
N TYR A 110 -16.78 -16.17 7.51
CA TYR A 110 -16.75 -15.63 8.86
C TYR A 110 -17.15 -14.15 8.86
N MET A 111 -17.70 -13.71 9.98
CA MET A 111 -17.76 -12.32 10.39
C MET A 111 -17.15 -12.23 11.78
N VAL A 112 -16.13 -11.42 11.97
CA VAL A 112 -15.47 -11.21 13.26
C VAL A 112 -15.39 -9.72 13.53
N THR A 113 -16.04 -9.29 14.61
CA THR A 113 -15.84 -7.95 15.14
C THR A 113 -14.74 -7.99 16.18
N LEU A 114 -13.78 -7.07 16.10
CA LEU A 114 -12.52 -7.11 16.86
C LEU A 114 -12.57 -6.21 18.10
N GLY A 115 -13.30 -5.09 18.02
CA GLY A 115 -13.38 -4.11 19.09
C GLY A 115 -12.03 -3.50 19.41
N ASN A 116 -11.69 -3.49 20.71
CA ASN A 116 -10.44 -2.87 21.20
C ASN A 116 -9.18 -3.71 20.92
N GLU A 117 -9.31 -4.96 20.50
CA GLU A 117 -8.18 -5.87 20.20
C GLU A 117 -7.19 -6.01 21.37
N ALA A 118 -7.71 -6.27 22.58
CA ALA A 118 -6.87 -6.33 23.77
C ALA A 118 -5.89 -7.51 23.81
N MET A 119 -6.25 -8.66 23.19
CA MET A 119 -5.38 -9.84 23.09
C MET A 119 -5.39 -10.44 21.66
N ILE A 120 -6.58 -10.63 21.08
CA ILE A 120 -6.71 -11.10 19.70
C ILE A 120 -6.87 -9.89 18.79
N THR A 121 -5.94 -9.73 17.84
CA THR A 121 -5.93 -8.64 16.86
C THR A 121 -6.34 -9.12 15.47
N ALA A 122 -6.55 -8.20 14.53
CA ALA A 122 -6.81 -8.51 13.12
C ALA A 122 -5.76 -9.46 12.54
N GLY A 123 -4.48 -9.26 12.93
CA GLY A 123 -3.39 -10.13 12.50
C GLY A 123 -3.54 -11.59 12.94
N HIS A 124 -4.00 -11.84 14.18
CA HIS A 124 -4.24 -13.19 14.69
C HIS A 124 -5.40 -13.89 13.99
N VAL A 125 -6.52 -13.17 13.79
CA VAL A 125 -7.66 -13.71 13.06
C VAL A 125 -7.31 -13.99 11.61
N LEU A 126 -6.56 -13.08 10.98
CA LEU A 126 -6.07 -13.26 9.61
C LEU A 126 -5.18 -14.51 9.50
N ASP A 127 -4.26 -14.72 10.46
CA ASP A 127 -3.37 -15.89 10.50
C ASP A 127 -4.16 -17.21 10.57
N PHE A 128 -5.21 -17.25 11.40
CA PHE A 128 -6.17 -18.37 11.45
C PHE A 128 -6.87 -18.59 10.11
N LEU A 129 -7.35 -17.53 9.46
CA LEU A 129 -8.09 -17.61 8.20
C LEU A 129 -7.22 -18.03 7.01
N VAL A 130 -5.89 -17.90 7.12
CA VAL A 130 -4.97 -18.42 6.09
C VAL A 130 -5.11 -19.93 5.94
N ASP A 131 -5.31 -20.65 7.03
CA ASP A 131 -5.43 -22.11 7.02
C ASP A 131 -6.87 -22.59 6.84
N ASP A 132 -7.87 -21.71 6.92
CA ASP A 132 -9.28 -22.07 6.71
C ASP A 132 -9.59 -22.36 5.23
N PRO A 133 -10.02 -23.59 4.87
CA PRO A 133 -10.26 -23.95 3.47
C PRO A 133 -11.48 -23.28 2.84
N ALA A 134 -12.43 -22.80 3.64
CA ALA A 134 -13.63 -22.13 3.16
C ALA A 134 -13.37 -20.67 2.78
N THR A 135 -12.37 -20.02 3.38
CA THR A 135 -12.03 -18.62 3.14
C THR A 135 -11.04 -18.46 1.99
N ARG A 136 -11.40 -17.68 0.96
CA ARG A 136 -10.56 -17.35 -0.19
C ARG A 136 -10.10 -15.90 -0.19
N ALA A 137 -10.91 -14.99 0.37
CA ALA A 137 -10.59 -13.59 0.51
C ALA A 137 -11.01 -13.07 1.88
N VAL A 138 -10.32 -12.05 2.37
CA VAL A 138 -10.61 -11.39 3.64
C VAL A 138 -10.86 -9.91 3.39
N ALA A 139 -12.05 -9.43 3.74
CA ALA A 139 -12.42 -8.03 3.78
C ALA A 139 -12.17 -7.49 5.19
N ILE A 140 -11.39 -6.42 5.34
CA ILE A 140 -11.03 -5.88 6.64
C ILE A 140 -11.37 -4.39 6.72
N PHE A 141 -12.29 -4.03 7.61
CA PHE A 141 -12.48 -2.65 8.04
C PHE A 141 -11.62 -2.37 9.28
N MET A 142 -10.67 -1.45 9.16
CA MET A 142 -9.73 -1.15 10.24
C MET A 142 -9.49 0.35 10.44
N GLU A 143 -9.20 0.73 11.68
CA GLU A 143 -8.81 2.07 12.10
C GLU A 143 -7.31 2.15 12.42
N ALA A 144 -6.75 1.07 12.94
CA ALA A 144 -5.33 0.94 13.26
C ALA A 144 -4.87 -0.51 13.14
N VAL A 145 -3.56 -0.72 12.94
CA VAL A 145 -2.93 -2.03 13.06
C VAL A 145 -2.25 -2.12 14.43
N ARG A 146 -2.84 -2.89 15.36
CA ARG A 146 -2.39 -2.95 16.76
C ARG A 146 -1.06 -3.68 16.94
N GLU A 147 -0.86 -4.77 16.20
CA GLU A 147 0.36 -5.57 16.24
C GLU A 147 0.94 -5.72 14.83
N PRO A 148 1.68 -4.72 14.33
CA PRO A 148 2.18 -4.69 12.95
C PRO A 148 2.99 -5.94 12.56
N GLY A 149 3.77 -6.49 13.49
CA GLY A 149 4.57 -7.70 13.25
C GLY A 149 3.72 -8.95 13.01
N VAL A 150 2.63 -9.11 13.77
CA VAL A 150 1.68 -10.24 13.59
C VAL A 150 0.92 -10.08 12.28
N PHE A 151 0.40 -8.88 12.01
CA PHE A 151 -0.31 -8.58 10.77
C PHE A 151 0.57 -8.82 9.54
N ARG A 152 1.82 -8.33 9.56
CA ARG A 152 2.80 -8.52 8.47
C ARG A 152 3.05 -10.00 8.16
N ARG A 153 3.25 -10.84 9.19
CA ARG A 153 3.44 -12.29 9.00
C ARG A 153 2.20 -12.95 8.41
N ALA A 154 1.03 -12.66 8.97
CA ALA A 154 -0.24 -13.20 8.49
C ALA A 154 -0.56 -12.78 7.06
N ALA A 155 -0.33 -11.51 6.70
CA ALA A 155 -0.56 -11.01 5.34
C ALA A 155 0.38 -11.67 4.31
N ARG A 156 1.66 -11.90 4.67
CA ARG A 156 2.59 -12.64 3.80
C ARG A 156 2.15 -14.08 3.59
N ARG A 157 1.77 -14.78 4.66
CA ARG A 157 1.21 -16.14 4.55
C ARG A 157 -0.05 -16.19 3.68
N ALA A 158 -0.95 -15.20 3.82
CA ALA A 158 -2.14 -15.10 2.98
C ALA A 158 -1.79 -14.95 1.50
N ALA A 159 -0.84 -14.07 1.17
CA ALA A 159 -0.37 -13.88 -0.20
C ALA A 159 0.28 -15.16 -0.77
N GLU A 160 1.10 -15.88 0.02
CA GLU A 160 1.70 -17.17 -0.35
C GLU A 160 0.63 -18.25 -0.57
N ALA A 161 -0.39 -18.29 0.28
CA ALA A 161 -1.54 -19.20 0.16
C ALA A 161 -2.52 -18.82 -0.97
N GLY A 162 -2.28 -17.71 -1.69
CA GLY A 162 -3.16 -17.22 -2.75
C GLY A 162 -4.46 -16.63 -2.25
N LYS A 163 -4.53 -16.22 -0.99
CA LYS A 163 -5.70 -15.56 -0.39
C LYS A 163 -5.55 -14.04 -0.44
N THR A 164 -6.59 -13.37 -0.88
CA THR A 164 -6.60 -11.92 -1.07
C THR A 164 -7.05 -11.21 0.20
N ILE A 165 -6.35 -10.15 0.57
CA ILE A 165 -6.78 -9.24 1.65
C ILE A 165 -7.20 -7.92 1.02
N VAL A 166 -8.41 -7.47 1.33
CA VAL A 166 -8.95 -6.17 0.91
C VAL A 166 -9.23 -5.34 2.15
N ALA A 167 -8.54 -4.23 2.31
CA ALA A 167 -8.61 -3.40 3.49
C ALA A 167 -9.21 -2.01 3.20
N LEU A 168 -10.18 -1.62 4.00
CA LEU A 168 -10.63 -0.24 4.14
C LEU A 168 -10.06 0.32 5.44
N LYS A 169 -9.05 1.22 5.30
CA LYS A 169 -8.39 1.87 6.43
C LYS A 169 -9.03 3.24 6.68
N ALA A 170 -9.78 3.35 7.76
CA ALA A 170 -10.33 4.63 8.22
C ALA A 170 -9.26 5.48 8.92
N GLY A 171 -9.46 6.79 9.01
CA GLY A 171 -8.52 7.68 9.71
C GLY A 171 -7.33 8.15 8.86
N SER A 172 -7.46 8.20 7.54
CA SER A 172 -6.39 8.55 6.60
C SER A 172 -6.13 10.05 6.47
N SER A 173 -7.13 10.90 6.73
CA SER A 173 -6.98 12.35 6.60
C SER A 173 -6.63 13.02 7.94
N ALA A 174 -6.01 14.20 7.89
CA ALA A 174 -5.73 15.00 9.09
C ALA A 174 -7.00 15.32 9.91
N LEU A 175 -8.15 15.43 9.25
CA LEU A 175 -9.44 15.61 9.91
C LEU A 175 -9.89 14.33 10.62
N SER A 176 -9.82 13.19 9.94
CA SER A 176 -10.23 11.90 10.50
C SER A 176 -9.25 11.38 11.56
N ALA A 177 -7.96 11.68 11.44
CA ALA A 177 -6.97 11.33 12.47
C ALA A 177 -7.29 11.96 13.82
N ARG A 178 -7.77 13.22 13.85
CA ARG A 178 -8.24 13.88 15.07
C ARG A 178 -9.48 13.20 15.66
N THR A 179 -10.40 12.77 14.81
CA THR A 179 -11.61 12.06 15.24
C THR A 179 -11.27 10.66 15.76
N ALA A 180 -10.39 9.93 15.08
CA ALA A 180 -9.94 8.59 15.47
C ALA A 180 -9.19 8.63 16.83
N ALA A 181 -8.31 9.60 17.05
CA ALA A 181 -7.60 9.77 18.31
C ALA A 181 -8.58 9.97 19.49
N ALA A 182 -9.70 10.66 19.27
CA ALA A 182 -10.75 10.86 20.27
C ALA A 182 -11.55 9.57 20.57
N HIS A 183 -11.69 8.67 19.57
CA HIS A 183 -12.50 7.45 19.69
C HIS A 183 -11.73 6.23 20.17
N THR A 184 -10.48 6.06 19.70
CA THR A 184 -9.74 4.80 19.91
C THR A 184 -8.52 4.95 20.81
N GLY A 185 -8.10 6.19 21.10
CA GLY A 185 -6.87 6.48 21.85
C GLY A 185 -5.60 5.97 21.13
N ALA A 186 -5.70 5.57 19.87
CA ALA A 186 -4.57 5.11 19.07
C ALA A 186 -3.93 6.30 18.33
N LEU A 187 -2.61 6.41 18.40
CA LEU A 187 -1.85 7.27 17.50
C LEU A 187 -1.98 6.72 16.08
N VAL A 188 -2.52 7.52 15.17
CA VAL A 188 -2.59 7.19 13.75
C VAL A 188 -1.23 7.55 13.16
N GLY A 189 -0.47 6.55 12.69
CA GLY A 189 0.80 6.74 11.98
C GLY A 189 0.61 7.45 10.63
N ASP A 190 1.71 7.78 9.96
CA ASP A 190 1.65 8.36 8.59
C ASP A 190 0.94 7.38 7.65
N ASP A 191 -0.18 7.80 7.08
CA ASP A 191 -1.03 6.98 6.21
C ASP A 191 -0.28 6.54 4.94
N ARG A 192 0.70 7.33 4.47
CA ARG A 192 1.56 6.98 3.33
C ARG A 192 2.47 5.79 3.64
N VAL A 193 2.90 5.64 4.90
CA VAL A 193 3.68 4.47 5.35
C VAL A 193 2.78 3.24 5.32
N ILE A 194 1.53 3.35 5.77
CA ILE A 194 0.56 2.25 5.72
C ILE A 194 0.29 1.83 4.28
N ASP A 195 0.11 2.78 3.35
CA ASP A 195 -0.04 2.51 1.92
C ASP A 195 1.14 1.72 1.36
N ALA A 196 2.35 2.15 1.67
CA ALA A 196 3.58 1.49 1.23
C ALA A 196 3.70 0.07 1.80
N VAL A 197 3.37 -0.11 3.08
CA VAL A 197 3.36 -1.43 3.74
C VAL A 197 2.29 -2.34 3.14
N PHE A 198 1.07 -1.85 2.93
CA PHE A 198 0.00 -2.64 2.33
C PHE A 198 0.37 -3.06 0.91
N ALA A 199 0.95 -2.15 0.12
CA ALA A 199 1.45 -2.47 -1.21
C ALA A 199 2.55 -3.55 -1.17
N ASP A 200 3.51 -3.45 -0.24
CA ASP A 200 4.54 -4.49 -0.03
C ASP A 200 3.94 -5.83 0.39
N LEU A 201 2.90 -5.82 1.21
CA LEU A 201 2.24 -7.04 1.68
C LEU A 201 1.27 -7.65 0.65
N GLY A 202 0.97 -6.96 -0.44
CA GLY A 202 -0.06 -7.36 -1.40
C GLY A 202 -1.47 -7.22 -0.81
N VAL A 203 -1.68 -6.29 0.12
CA VAL A 203 -2.99 -5.94 0.65
C VAL A 203 -3.63 -4.90 -0.27
N ILE A 204 -4.80 -5.20 -0.80
CA ILE A 204 -5.58 -4.26 -1.62
C ILE A 204 -6.17 -3.21 -0.70
N ARG A 205 -5.86 -1.93 -0.92
CA ARG A 205 -6.49 -0.83 -0.22
C ARG A 205 -7.62 -0.25 -1.05
N VAL A 206 -8.76 0.05 -0.39
CA VAL A 206 -9.95 0.64 -1.00
C VAL A 206 -10.51 1.77 -0.12
N ASP A 207 -11.39 2.61 -0.70
CA ASP A 207 -11.86 3.84 -0.09
C ASP A 207 -13.33 3.77 0.39
N SER A 208 -14.04 2.66 0.10
CA SER A 208 -15.43 2.49 0.51
C SER A 208 -15.74 1.06 0.96
N ILE A 209 -16.79 0.92 1.77
CA ILE A 209 -17.30 -0.39 2.21
C ILE A 209 -17.74 -1.23 1.00
N GLU A 210 -18.38 -0.58 0.04
CA GLU A 210 -18.85 -1.20 -1.20
C GLU A 210 -17.68 -1.78 -2.00
N ASP A 211 -16.64 -0.97 -2.23
CA ASP A 211 -15.46 -1.40 -2.98
C ASP A 211 -14.71 -2.53 -2.22
N MET A 212 -14.70 -2.50 -0.87
CA MET A 212 -14.08 -3.54 -0.04
C MET A 212 -14.77 -4.89 -0.23
N LEU A 213 -16.07 -4.95 -0.04
CA LEU A 213 -16.84 -6.19 -0.10
C LEU A 213 -16.95 -6.73 -1.53
N ILE A 214 -17.19 -5.87 -2.50
CA ILE A 214 -17.27 -6.26 -3.92
C ILE A 214 -15.92 -6.76 -4.44
N THR A 215 -14.82 -6.06 -4.09
CA THR A 215 -13.47 -6.51 -4.49
C THR A 215 -13.11 -7.85 -3.83
N ALA A 216 -13.44 -8.05 -2.55
CA ALA A 216 -13.21 -9.32 -1.87
C ALA A 216 -14.03 -10.47 -2.51
N GLY A 217 -15.31 -10.22 -2.83
CA GLY A 217 -16.15 -11.17 -3.55
C GLY A 217 -15.60 -11.51 -4.94
N ALA A 218 -15.18 -10.50 -5.70
CA ALA A 218 -14.56 -10.70 -7.02
C ALA A 218 -13.24 -11.48 -6.91
N ALA A 219 -12.38 -11.14 -5.97
CA ALA A 219 -11.11 -11.85 -5.75
C ALA A 219 -11.33 -13.32 -5.36
N ALA A 220 -12.32 -13.59 -4.49
CA ALA A 220 -12.67 -14.95 -4.09
C ALA A 220 -13.23 -15.79 -5.26
N ALA A 221 -13.97 -15.15 -6.17
CA ALA A 221 -14.58 -15.82 -7.33
C ALA A 221 -13.57 -16.05 -8.46
N LEU A 222 -12.75 -15.03 -8.79
CA LEU A 222 -11.84 -15.04 -9.93
C LEU A 222 -10.50 -15.71 -9.62
N GLY A 223 -10.06 -15.64 -8.36
CA GLY A 223 -8.74 -16.12 -7.95
C GLY A 223 -7.61 -15.25 -8.52
N ARG A 224 -6.40 -15.83 -8.57
CA ARG A 224 -5.21 -15.16 -9.10
C ARG A 224 -5.22 -15.16 -10.62
N LEU A 225 -5.13 -13.97 -11.22
CA LEU A 225 -5.10 -13.81 -12.68
C LEU A 225 -3.69 -14.11 -13.24
N GLU A 226 -3.62 -14.71 -14.40
CA GLU A 226 -2.35 -15.00 -15.06
C GLU A 226 -1.71 -13.75 -15.68
N ARG A 227 -2.53 -12.81 -16.14
CA ARG A 227 -2.14 -11.56 -16.83
C ARG A 227 -3.00 -10.42 -16.31
N PRO A 228 -2.52 -9.16 -16.38
CA PRO A 228 -3.24 -8.00 -15.83
C PRO A 228 -4.37 -7.49 -16.73
N GLY A 229 -4.28 -7.75 -18.05
CA GLY A 229 -5.18 -7.16 -19.02
C GLY A 229 -6.63 -7.58 -18.83
N ILE A 230 -7.52 -6.61 -18.90
CA ILE A 230 -8.97 -6.78 -18.75
C ILE A 230 -9.63 -6.68 -20.14
N GLY A 231 -10.32 -7.73 -20.56
CA GLY A 231 -11.20 -7.71 -21.71
C GLY A 231 -12.63 -7.37 -21.29
N ILE A 232 -13.34 -6.54 -22.06
CA ILE A 232 -14.74 -6.19 -21.78
C ILE A 232 -15.61 -6.55 -22.98
N VAL A 233 -16.72 -7.24 -22.71
CA VAL A 233 -17.75 -7.59 -23.71
C VAL A 233 -19.09 -7.05 -23.22
N SER A 234 -19.77 -6.23 -23.99
CA SER A 234 -21.03 -5.59 -23.63
C SER A 234 -22.01 -5.54 -24.80
N ILE A 235 -23.31 -5.57 -24.50
CA ILE A 235 -24.37 -5.31 -25.49
C ILE A 235 -24.63 -3.79 -25.65
N SER A 236 -24.00 -2.96 -24.80
CA SER A 236 -24.27 -1.53 -24.72
C SER A 236 -23.00 -0.72 -24.99
N GLY A 237 -22.99 0.05 -26.09
CA GLY A 237 -21.91 0.97 -26.39
C GLY A 237 -21.70 2.00 -25.29
N GLY A 238 -22.76 2.57 -24.72
CA GLY A 238 -22.63 3.52 -23.59
C GLY A 238 -22.03 2.88 -22.33
N ALA A 239 -22.21 1.58 -22.11
CA ALA A 239 -21.53 0.89 -21.02
C ALA A 239 -20.03 0.70 -21.33
N CYS A 240 -19.69 0.44 -22.60
CA CYS A 240 -18.29 0.39 -23.05
C CYS A 240 -17.57 1.73 -22.82
N ASP A 241 -18.21 2.84 -23.17
CA ASP A 241 -17.67 4.19 -22.98
C ASP A 241 -17.44 4.48 -21.47
N ILE A 242 -18.43 4.19 -20.61
CA ILE A 242 -18.29 4.37 -19.15
C ILE A 242 -17.16 3.53 -18.58
N VAL A 243 -17.02 2.28 -19.04
CA VAL A 243 -15.94 1.39 -18.58
C VAL A 243 -14.58 1.91 -19.04
N ALA A 244 -14.46 2.38 -20.28
CA ALA A 244 -13.22 2.95 -20.81
C ALA A 244 -12.78 4.19 -20.03
N ASP A 245 -13.71 5.15 -19.79
CA ASP A 245 -13.45 6.34 -18.98
C ASP A 245 -12.97 5.97 -17.56
N ARG A 246 -13.66 5.04 -16.92
CA ARG A 246 -13.29 4.62 -15.55
C ARG A 246 -11.99 3.82 -15.52
N ALA A 247 -11.69 3.06 -16.57
CA ALA A 247 -10.43 2.34 -16.68
C ALA A 247 -9.24 3.30 -16.79
N GLU A 248 -9.37 4.36 -17.59
CA GLU A 248 -8.35 5.42 -17.71
C GLU A 248 -8.15 6.15 -16.38
N ASP A 249 -9.24 6.61 -15.75
CA ASP A 249 -9.19 7.32 -14.46
C ASP A 249 -8.51 6.50 -13.33
N LEU A 250 -8.72 5.19 -13.35
CA LEU A 250 -8.24 4.28 -12.32
C LEU A 250 -6.91 3.58 -12.69
N GLY A 251 -6.42 3.77 -13.90
CA GLY A 251 -5.25 3.06 -14.41
C GLY A 251 -5.48 1.54 -14.55
N ALA A 252 -6.69 1.12 -14.92
CA ALA A 252 -6.98 -0.27 -15.24
C ALA A 252 -6.54 -0.58 -16.68
N GLU A 253 -5.88 -1.71 -16.89
CA GLU A 253 -5.32 -2.07 -18.19
C GLU A 253 -6.40 -2.71 -19.09
N LEU A 254 -6.85 -1.97 -20.11
CA LEU A 254 -7.67 -2.48 -21.21
C LEU A 254 -6.77 -2.62 -22.46
N PRO A 255 -6.12 -3.76 -22.66
CA PRO A 255 -5.13 -3.89 -23.74
C PRO A 255 -5.77 -3.84 -25.13
N GLU A 256 -4.99 -3.37 -26.11
CA GLU A 256 -5.30 -3.61 -27.51
C GLU A 256 -5.24 -5.11 -27.79
N LEU A 257 -6.24 -5.62 -28.50
CA LEU A 257 -6.31 -7.04 -28.83
C LEU A 257 -5.30 -7.40 -29.94
N ALA A 258 -4.74 -8.58 -29.85
CA ALA A 258 -3.86 -9.13 -30.87
C ALA A 258 -4.58 -9.23 -32.23
N GLU A 259 -3.84 -9.10 -33.31
CA GLU A 259 -4.40 -9.12 -34.70
C GLU A 259 -5.23 -10.37 -34.97
N ALA A 260 -4.76 -11.54 -34.52
CA ALA A 260 -5.49 -12.81 -34.68
C ALA A 260 -6.85 -12.80 -33.95
N THR A 261 -6.89 -12.18 -32.77
CA THR A 261 -8.13 -12.01 -32.00
C THR A 261 -9.06 -11.04 -32.70
N ARG A 262 -8.54 -9.92 -33.22
CA ARG A 262 -9.34 -8.94 -33.96
C ARG A 262 -9.97 -9.56 -35.22
N GLN A 263 -9.20 -10.36 -35.96
CA GLN A 263 -9.72 -11.06 -37.14
C GLN A 263 -10.80 -12.08 -36.79
N THR A 264 -10.62 -12.82 -35.70
CA THR A 264 -11.63 -13.76 -35.20
C THR A 264 -12.93 -13.05 -34.83
N LEU A 265 -12.80 -11.94 -34.06
CA LEU A 265 -13.95 -11.13 -33.65
C LEU A 265 -14.64 -10.46 -34.86
N ALA A 266 -13.91 -10.00 -35.85
CA ALA A 266 -14.48 -9.46 -37.09
C ALA A 266 -15.34 -10.49 -37.84
N GLY A 267 -14.99 -11.76 -37.77
CA GLY A 267 -15.81 -12.85 -38.34
C GLY A 267 -17.06 -13.20 -37.49
N ILE A 268 -17.14 -12.70 -36.28
CA ILE A 268 -18.29 -12.90 -35.35
C ILE A 268 -19.24 -11.72 -35.43
N MET A 269 -18.69 -10.51 -35.51
CA MET A 269 -19.42 -9.26 -35.43
C MET A 269 -20.16 -8.96 -36.75
N PRO A 270 -21.28 -8.24 -36.72
CA PRO A 270 -21.91 -7.74 -37.95
C PRO A 270 -21.00 -6.70 -38.63
N ASP A 271 -21.17 -6.49 -39.94
CA ASP A 271 -20.34 -5.58 -40.75
C ASP A 271 -20.26 -4.14 -40.23
N TYR A 272 -21.26 -3.69 -39.46
CA TYR A 272 -21.29 -2.38 -38.81
C TYR A 272 -20.67 -2.36 -37.42
N GLY A 273 -20.26 -3.50 -36.89
CA GLY A 273 -19.64 -3.60 -35.56
C GLY A 273 -18.16 -3.22 -35.59
N THR A 274 -17.71 -2.54 -34.55
CA THR A 274 -16.29 -2.17 -34.37
C THR A 274 -15.60 -3.16 -33.44
N VAL A 275 -14.49 -3.72 -33.89
CA VAL A 275 -13.69 -4.67 -33.07
C VAL A 275 -12.63 -3.89 -32.29
N GLN A 276 -12.85 -3.75 -31.00
CA GLN A 276 -11.95 -3.10 -30.05
C GLN A 276 -12.14 -3.67 -28.63
N ASN A 277 -11.41 -3.18 -27.65
CA ASN A 277 -11.61 -3.45 -26.22
C ASN A 277 -11.81 -2.11 -25.48
N PRO A 278 -12.98 -1.85 -24.91
CA PRO A 278 -14.21 -2.68 -24.76
C PRO A 278 -14.90 -3.05 -26.09
N LEU A 279 -15.42 -4.29 -26.19
CA LEU A 279 -16.16 -4.79 -27.33
C LEU A 279 -17.68 -4.60 -27.15
N ASP A 280 -18.29 -3.78 -27.99
CA ASP A 280 -19.75 -3.70 -28.10
C ASP A 280 -20.26 -4.76 -29.10
N VAL A 281 -20.92 -5.79 -28.59
CA VAL A 281 -21.50 -6.85 -29.43
C VAL A 281 -22.81 -6.42 -30.13
N THR A 282 -23.25 -5.21 -29.88
CA THR A 282 -24.39 -4.52 -30.51
C THR A 282 -25.77 -5.20 -30.28
N GLY A 283 -26.82 -4.60 -30.79
CA GLY A 283 -28.15 -5.22 -30.79
C GLY A 283 -28.26 -6.54 -31.59
N ALA A 284 -27.25 -6.91 -32.36
CA ALA A 284 -27.21 -8.20 -33.05
C ALA A 284 -27.29 -9.38 -32.07
N ALA A 285 -26.75 -9.21 -30.86
CA ALA A 285 -26.82 -10.22 -29.80
C ALA A 285 -28.26 -10.50 -29.30
N ILE A 286 -29.24 -9.61 -29.60
CA ILE A 286 -30.66 -9.87 -29.31
C ILE A 286 -31.21 -10.94 -30.26
N ILE A 287 -30.71 -10.94 -31.50
CA ILE A 287 -31.14 -11.88 -32.54
C ILE A 287 -30.37 -13.19 -32.43
N ASP A 288 -29.05 -13.07 -32.22
CA ASP A 288 -28.13 -14.21 -32.03
C ASP A 288 -27.33 -14.07 -30.74
N PRO A 289 -27.82 -14.55 -29.60
CA PRO A 289 -27.12 -14.49 -28.31
C PRO A 289 -25.79 -15.24 -28.29
N SER A 290 -25.56 -16.18 -29.22
CA SER A 290 -24.29 -16.90 -29.32
C SER A 290 -23.09 -15.98 -29.65
N ILE A 291 -23.34 -14.75 -30.09
CA ILE A 291 -22.33 -13.73 -30.26
C ILE A 291 -21.59 -13.50 -28.93
N PHE A 292 -22.28 -13.48 -27.78
CA PHE A 292 -21.62 -13.39 -26.47
C PHE A 292 -20.66 -14.56 -26.23
N THR A 293 -21.14 -15.81 -26.43
CA THR A 293 -20.30 -17.00 -26.25
C THR A 293 -19.04 -16.94 -27.08
N ARG A 294 -19.18 -16.71 -28.40
CA ARG A 294 -18.06 -16.67 -29.35
C ARG A 294 -17.10 -15.51 -29.07
N SER A 295 -17.63 -14.35 -28.68
CA SER A 295 -16.79 -13.18 -28.33
C SER A 295 -16.00 -13.41 -27.05
N ILE A 296 -16.60 -14.03 -26.02
CA ILE A 296 -15.91 -14.42 -24.78
C ILE A 296 -14.80 -15.43 -25.09
N GLU A 297 -15.09 -16.46 -25.90
CA GLU A 297 -14.11 -17.47 -26.31
C GLU A 297 -12.92 -16.84 -27.05
N ALA A 298 -13.19 -16.00 -28.05
CA ALA A 298 -12.17 -15.34 -28.85
C ALA A 298 -11.29 -14.40 -27.98
N MET A 299 -11.91 -13.57 -27.15
CA MET A 299 -11.20 -12.62 -26.29
C MET A 299 -10.41 -13.34 -25.17
N SER A 300 -10.93 -14.46 -24.63
CA SER A 300 -10.22 -15.25 -23.60
C SER A 300 -8.96 -15.94 -24.14
N ALA A 301 -8.85 -16.10 -25.45
CA ALA A 301 -7.67 -16.66 -26.11
C ALA A 301 -6.60 -15.60 -26.40
N ASP A 302 -6.91 -14.31 -26.24
CA ASP A 302 -5.95 -13.23 -26.48
C ASP A 302 -4.78 -13.28 -25.48
N PRO A 303 -3.52 -13.17 -25.95
CA PRO A 303 -2.36 -13.28 -25.07
C PRO A 303 -2.22 -12.12 -24.08
N SER A 304 -2.89 -10.99 -24.30
CA SER A 304 -2.86 -9.83 -23.41
C SER A 304 -3.96 -9.84 -22.34
N VAL A 305 -5.04 -10.63 -22.54
CA VAL A 305 -6.21 -10.67 -21.66
C VAL A 305 -6.05 -11.72 -20.56
N GLY A 306 -6.17 -11.31 -19.30
CA GLY A 306 -6.11 -12.18 -18.12
C GLY A 306 -7.45 -12.40 -17.43
N VAL A 307 -8.44 -11.52 -17.69
CA VAL A 307 -9.81 -11.64 -17.18
C VAL A 307 -10.78 -10.96 -18.14
N ILE A 308 -11.98 -11.47 -18.25
CA ILE A 308 -13.05 -10.84 -19.02
C ILE A 308 -14.16 -10.35 -18.10
N GLY A 309 -14.59 -9.11 -18.28
CA GLY A 309 -15.83 -8.57 -17.75
C GLY A 309 -16.93 -8.59 -18.81
N VAL A 310 -18.02 -9.32 -18.56
CA VAL A 310 -19.18 -9.33 -19.44
C VAL A 310 -20.27 -8.47 -18.87
N VAL A 311 -20.56 -7.34 -19.52
CA VAL A 311 -21.54 -6.36 -19.07
C VAL A 311 -22.91 -6.68 -19.68
N ASN A 312 -23.84 -7.09 -18.84
CA ASN A 312 -25.24 -7.28 -19.22
C ASN A 312 -26.16 -7.10 -18.00
N GLY A 313 -27.37 -6.59 -18.20
CA GLY A 313 -28.34 -6.42 -17.11
C GLY A 313 -28.93 -7.75 -16.65
N LEU A 314 -28.96 -7.97 -15.32
CA LEU A 314 -29.72 -9.03 -14.70
C LEU A 314 -31.01 -8.47 -14.10
N PRO A 315 -32.15 -9.15 -14.29
CA PRO A 315 -33.38 -8.71 -13.64
C PRO A 315 -33.31 -8.99 -12.13
N TRP A 316 -33.75 -8.06 -11.31
CA TRP A 316 -33.83 -8.20 -9.85
C TRP A 316 -35.25 -8.52 -9.36
N ILE A 317 -36.25 -8.35 -10.23
CA ILE A 317 -37.65 -8.73 -10.03
C ILE A 317 -38.16 -9.47 -11.27
N ASP A 318 -39.13 -10.33 -11.07
CA ASP A 318 -39.85 -10.95 -12.18
C ASP A 318 -40.76 -9.91 -12.85
N ASN A 319 -40.42 -9.51 -14.08
CA ASN A 319 -41.17 -8.56 -14.89
C ASN A 319 -42.08 -9.24 -15.93
N GLY A 320 -42.32 -10.53 -15.80
CA GLY A 320 -43.14 -11.33 -16.73
C GLY A 320 -42.46 -11.60 -18.09
N ARG A 321 -41.15 -11.32 -18.22
CA ARG A 321 -40.35 -11.59 -19.42
C ARG A 321 -39.09 -12.41 -19.10
N PRO A 322 -39.19 -13.53 -18.38
CA PRO A 322 -38.01 -14.27 -17.93
C PRO A 322 -37.17 -14.80 -19.08
N TYR A 323 -37.79 -15.12 -20.22
CA TYR A 323 -37.12 -15.75 -21.35
C TYR A 323 -36.00 -14.86 -21.98
N LEU A 324 -36.17 -13.55 -22.04
CA LEU A 324 -35.12 -12.65 -22.60
C LEU A 324 -33.87 -12.61 -21.74
N ALA A 325 -34.06 -12.48 -20.41
CA ALA A 325 -32.95 -12.52 -19.48
C ALA A 325 -32.23 -13.88 -19.52
N GLN A 326 -32.99 -14.95 -19.58
CA GLN A 326 -32.51 -16.31 -19.63
C GLN A 326 -31.65 -16.60 -20.83
N MET A 327 -32.10 -16.18 -22.02
CA MET A 327 -31.39 -16.38 -23.28
C MET A 327 -29.97 -15.76 -23.27
N PHE A 328 -29.83 -14.56 -22.71
CA PHE A 328 -28.50 -13.92 -22.57
C PHE A 328 -27.64 -14.62 -21.53
N VAL A 329 -28.22 -14.93 -20.37
CA VAL A 329 -27.50 -15.57 -19.26
C VAL A 329 -27.03 -16.97 -19.67
N ASP A 330 -27.79 -17.73 -20.47
CA ASP A 330 -27.40 -19.03 -21.00
C ASP A 330 -26.22 -18.92 -21.97
N ALA A 331 -26.25 -17.94 -22.88
CA ALA A 331 -25.17 -17.71 -23.83
C ALA A 331 -23.88 -17.23 -23.11
N ILE A 332 -24.01 -16.29 -22.17
CA ILE A 332 -22.89 -15.80 -21.38
C ILE A 332 -22.34 -16.93 -20.48
N GLY A 333 -23.21 -17.69 -19.80
CA GLY A 333 -22.79 -18.82 -18.98
C GLY A 333 -22.07 -19.92 -19.80
N THR A 334 -22.47 -20.13 -21.04
CA THR A 334 -21.74 -21.02 -21.96
C THR A 334 -20.36 -20.45 -22.25
N GLY A 335 -20.25 -19.16 -22.55
CA GLY A 335 -18.96 -18.48 -22.75
C GLY A 335 -18.06 -18.52 -21.52
N ILE A 336 -18.63 -18.36 -20.31
CA ILE A 336 -17.87 -18.47 -19.05
C ILE A 336 -17.22 -19.85 -18.92
N ARG A 337 -17.95 -20.91 -19.24
CA ARG A 337 -17.45 -22.30 -19.13
C ARG A 337 -16.39 -22.65 -20.19
N SER A 338 -16.46 -22.05 -21.37
CA SER A 338 -15.52 -22.32 -22.47
C SER A 338 -14.32 -21.36 -22.50
N ALA A 339 -14.33 -20.31 -21.68
CA ALA A 339 -13.27 -19.32 -21.62
C ALA A 339 -11.93 -19.90 -21.11
N ARG A 340 -10.82 -19.37 -21.64
CA ARG A 340 -9.44 -19.73 -21.24
C ARG A 340 -8.90 -18.93 -20.06
N CYS A 341 -9.61 -17.89 -19.64
CA CYS A 341 -9.29 -17.08 -18.47
C CYS A 341 -10.55 -16.85 -17.65
N PRO A 342 -10.45 -16.42 -16.37
CA PRO A 342 -11.61 -16.09 -15.55
C PRO A 342 -12.52 -15.05 -16.21
N VAL A 343 -13.83 -15.22 -16.03
CA VAL A 343 -14.86 -14.32 -16.54
C VAL A 343 -15.76 -13.86 -15.41
N ALA A 344 -15.93 -12.55 -15.27
CA ALA A 344 -16.87 -11.93 -14.35
C ALA A 344 -18.12 -11.46 -15.10
N TYR A 345 -19.30 -11.82 -14.62
CA TYR A 345 -20.54 -11.18 -15.06
C TYR A 345 -20.65 -9.83 -14.35
N ILE A 346 -20.93 -8.76 -15.08
CA ILE A 346 -21.05 -7.40 -14.55
C ILE A 346 -22.47 -6.90 -14.77
N ASN A 347 -23.14 -6.60 -13.67
CA ASN A 347 -24.42 -5.92 -13.76
C ASN A 347 -24.22 -4.43 -14.01
N GLN A 348 -24.93 -3.88 -14.98
CA GLN A 348 -24.70 -2.52 -15.46
C GLN A 348 -24.92 -1.46 -14.37
N VAL A 349 -25.82 -1.71 -13.45
CA VAL A 349 -26.11 -0.82 -12.32
C VAL A 349 -25.99 -1.56 -10.98
N MET A 350 -25.77 -0.78 -9.92
CA MET A 350 -25.81 -1.29 -8.55
C MET A 350 -27.27 -1.62 -8.19
N GLN A 351 -27.56 -2.89 -8.00
CA GLN A 351 -28.89 -3.34 -7.59
C GLN A 351 -28.80 -4.64 -6.74
N PRO A 352 -29.80 -4.93 -5.92
CA PRO A 352 -29.83 -6.14 -5.11
C PRO A 352 -29.79 -7.41 -5.95
N ILE A 353 -29.03 -8.40 -5.50
CA ILE A 353 -29.07 -9.77 -6.03
C ILE A 353 -30.14 -10.53 -5.25
N THR A 354 -31.35 -10.53 -5.77
CA THR A 354 -32.53 -11.15 -5.13
C THR A 354 -32.56 -12.68 -5.33
N GLY A 355 -33.49 -13.35 -4.67
CA GLY A 355 -33.76 -14.77 -4.94
C GLY A 355 -34.10 -15.04 -6.40
N TYR A 356 -34.84 -14.12 -7.05
CA TYR A 356 -35.13 -14.22 -8.48
C TYR A 356 -33.85 -14.09 -9.33
N THR A 357 -33.01 -13.10 -9.03
CA THR A 357 -31.72 -12.94 -9.71
C THR A 357 -30.87 -14.19 -9.57
N ARG A 358 -30.77 -14.76 -8.36
CA ARG A 358 -30.03 -16.01 -8.12
C ARG A 358 -30.56 -17.17 -8.95
N ALA A 359 -31.86 -17.34 -9.01
CA ALA A 359 -32.46 -18.39 -9.83
C ALA A 359 -32.14 -18.27 -11.31
N VAL A 360 -32.04 -17.01 -11.83
CA VAL A 360 -31.62 -16.74 -13.21
C VAL A 360 -30.13 -17.06 -13.40
N MET A 361 -29.28 -16.68 -12.43
CA MET A 361 -27.84 -16.99 -12.46
C MET A 361 -27.59 -18.51 -12.42
N ASP A 362 -28.28 -19.23 -11.52
CA ASP A 362 -28.13 -20.68 -11.36
C ASP A 362 -28.52 -21.42 -12.63
N HIS A 363 -29.59 -20.97 -13.30
CA HIS A 363 -30.01 -21.53 -14.57
C HIS A 363 -28.93 -21.39 -15.64
N GLY A 364 -28.34 -20.20 -15.79
CA GLY A 364 -27.26 -19.94 -16.75
C GLY A 364 -25.88 -20.41 -16.27
N GLN A 365 -25.79 -20.94 -15.05
CA GLN A 365 -24.52 -21.34 -14.43
C GLN A 365 -23.51 -20.18 -14.32
N VAL A 366 -23.98 -19.00 -13.97
CA VAL A 366 -23.17 -17.82 -13.70
C VAL A 366 -22.73 -17.82 -12.24
N PRO A 367 -21.46 -18.05 -11.91
CA PRO A 367 -21.03 -18.31 -10.53
C PRO A 367 -21.01 -17.06 -9.65
N TYR A 368 -20.77 -15.89 -10.25
CA TYR A 368 -20.63 -14.64 -9.53
C TYR A 368 -20.97 -13.44 -10.40
N VAL A 369 -21.55 -12.40 -9.81
CA VAL A 369 -21.91 -11.14 -10.47
C VAL A 369 -21.33 -9.97 -9.71
N ILE A 370 -20.61 -9.10 -10.41
CA ILE A 370 -20.14 -7.83 -9.87
C ILE A 370 -21.23 -6.76 -10.12
N PRO A 371 -21.78 -6.10 -9.09
CA PRO A 371 -22.80 -5.08 -9.26
C PRO A 371 -22.18 -3.71 -9.57
N GLY A 372 -22.63 -3.06 -10.65
CA GLY A 372 -22.23 -1.69 -11.04
C GLY A 372 -20.92 -1.61 -11.82
N LEU A 373 -20.91 -0.76 -12.84
CA LEU A 373 -19.75 -0.61 -13.76
C LEU A 373 -18.51 -0.06 -13.04
N ARG A 374 -18.67 0.99 -12.22
CA ARG A 374 -17.54 1.56 -11.48
C ARG A 374 -16.91 0.52 -10.55
N GLN A 375 -17.73 -0.17 -9.77
CA GLN A 375 -17.25 -1.20 -8.83
C GLN A 375 -16.59 -2.36 -9.56
N ALA A 376 -17.08 -2.71 -10.75
CA ALA A 376 -16.46 -3.75 -11.57
C ALA A 376 -15.04 -3.35 -12.02
N VAL A 377 -14.86 -2.12 -12.53
CA VAL A 377 -13.52 -1.64 -12.92
C VAL A 377 -12.58 -1.60 -11.72
N VAL A 378 -13.04 -1.08 -10.56
CA VAL A 378 -12.26 -1.08 -9.32
C VAL A 378 -11.86 -2.50 -8.91
N ALA A 379 -12.82 -3.42 -8.86
CA ALA A 379 -12.56 -4.79 -8.43
C ALA A 379 -11.60 -5.54 -9.39
N LEU A 380 -11.85 -5.48 -10.69
CA LEU A 380 -11.01 -6.15 -11.69
C LEU A 380 -9.59 -5.60 -11.72
N ARG A 381 -9.44 -4.26 -11.67
CA ARG A 381 -8.12 -3.60 -11.56
C ARG A 381 -7.39 -4.04 -10.29
N ASN A 382 -8.07 -4.08 -9.16
CA ASN A 382 -7.46 -4.46 -7.88
C ASN A 382 -7.05 -5.93 -7.85
N VAL A 383 -7.86 -6.84 -8.40
CA VAL A 383 -7.52 -8.27 -8.51
C VAL A 383 -6.35 -8.47 -9.47
N ALA A 384 -6.30 -7.72 -10.59
CA ALA A 384 -5.18 -7.76 -11.52
C ALA A 384 -3.88 -7.27 -10.85
N TRP A 385 -3.93 -6.14 -10.17
CA TRP A 385 -2.81 -5.60 -9.40
C TRP A 385 -2.30 -6.59 -8.34
N TRP A 386 -3.21 -7.12 -7.51
CA TRP A 386 -2.87 -8.11 -6.47
C TRP A 386 -2.20 -9.35 -7.05
N SER A 387 -2.72 -9.82 -8.18
CA SER A 387 -2.19 -11.00 -8.87
C SER A 387 -0.74 -10.80 -9.32
N GLN A 388 -0.40 -9.60 -9.80
CA GLN A 388 0.97 -9.24 -10.18
C GLN A 388 1.86 -9.03 -8.96
N ALA A 389 1.41 -8.20 -8.00
CA ALA A 389 2.19 -7.84 -6.81
C ALA A 389 2.58 -9.07 -5.95
N THR A 390 1.74 -10.11 -5.97
CA THR A 390 2.01 -11.34 -5.21
C THR A 390 2.77 -12.41 -5.98
N ARG A 391 2.89 -12.32 -7.33
CA ARG A 391 3.71 -13.22 -8.14
C ARG A 391 5.19 -12.87 -8.13
N GLN A 392 5.50 -11.57 -8.16
CA GLN A 392 6.85 -11.04 -8.35
C GLN A 392 7.65 -10.95 -7.05
N ARG A 393 7.25 -11.66 -6.01
CA ARG A 393 8.05 -11.72 -4.78
C ARG A 393 9.23 -12.66 -4.98
N ASP A 394 10.31 -12.10 -5.54
CA ASP A 394 11.61 -12.73 -5.43
C ASP A 394 12.00 -12.85 -3.93
N PRO A 395 12.54 -14.00 -3.51
CA PRO A 395 13.15 -14.10 -2.19
C PRO A 395 14.15 -12.97 -2.04
N ALA A 396 14.10 -12.27 -0.91
CA ALA A 396 15.01 -11.16 -0.64
C ALA A 396 16.45 -11.62 -0.96
N PRO A 397 17.16 -10.96 -1.91
CA PRO A 397 18.49 -11.38 -2.29
C PRO A 397 19.40 -11.34 -1.06
N ALA A 398 20.37 -12.26 -1.01
CA ALA A 398 21.43 -12.22 0.00
C ALA A 398 22.08 -10.84 -0.08
N ARG A 399 22.03 -10.07 1.02
CA ARG A 399 22.52 -8.71 1.04
C ARG A 399 24.03 -8.71 1.08
N PRO A 400 24.69 -7.85 0.29
CA PRO A 400 26.12 -7.65 0.47
C PRO A 400 26.37 -7.11 1.89
N ALA A 401 27.31 -7.71 2.60
CA ALA A 401 27.73 -7.20 3.89
C ALA A 401 28.24 -5.77 3.71
N ILE A 402 27.61 -4.82 4.41
CA ILE A 402 28.13 -3.45 4.49
C ILE A 402 29.19 -3.46 5.57
N THR A 403 30.42 -3.11 5.21
CA THR A 403 31.49 -2.89 6.19
C THR A 403 31.19 -1.59 6.93
N ILE A 404 30.73 -1.72 8.16
CA ILE A 404 30.45 -0.57 9.02
C ILE A 404 31.80 -0.12 9.59
N PRO A 405 32.25 1.14 9.33
CA PRO A 405 33.43 1.66 9.99
C PRO A 405 33.21 1.65 11.51
N PRO A 406 34.27 1.44 12.32
CA PRO A 406 34.15 1.59 13.76
C PRO A 406 33.71 3.02 14.03
N ALA A 407 32.44 3.17 14.36
CA ALA A 407 31.85 4.47 14.58
C ALA A 407 32.33 5.04 15.92
N GLY A 408 32.55 6.32 15.96
CA GLY A 408 32.56 7.10 17.19
C GLY A 408 31.23 6.95 17.93
N ARG A 409 30.97 7.76 18.95
CA ARG A 409 29.73 7.72 19.73
C ARG A 409 28.50 7.78 18.81
N ARG A 410 27.73 6.71 18.75
CA ARG A 410 26.46 6.61 18.01
C ARG A 410 25.35 7.19 18.87
N ALA A 411 25.28 8.50 18.96
CA ALA A 411 24.25 9.18 19.73
C ALA A 411 23.90 10.52 19.08
N GLY A 412 22.63 10.82 18.98
CA GLY A 412 22.10 12.05 18.44
C GLY A 412 22.46 12.26 16.97
N ARG A 413 22.53 13.51 16.55
CA ARG A 413 22.82 13.86 15.16
C ARG A 413 24.32 13.96 14.90
N TRP A 414 24.75 13.37 13.80
CA TRP A 414 26.12 13.48 13.32
C TRP A 414 26.32 14.72 12.45
N SER A 415 27.57 15.19 12.39
CA SER A 415 27.97 16.23 11.44
C SER A 415 27.93 15.72 10.00
N GLU A 416 27.84 16.65 9.03
CA GLU A 416 27.83 16.30 7.60
C GLU A 416 29.09 15.48 7.22
N GLU A 417 30.26 15.81 7.76
CA GLU A 417 31.50 15.08 7.47
C GLU A 417 31.43 13.62 7.96
N ALA A 418 30.94 13.39 9.17
CA ALA A 418 30.75 12.03 9.69
C ALA A 418 29.71 11.23 8.88
N ALA A 419 28.61 11.88 8.48
CA ALA A 419 27.59 11.28 7.62
C ALA A 419 28.16 10.89 6.24
N ARG A 420 28.94 11.77 5.62
CA ARG A 420 29.61 11.52 4.33
C ARG A 420 30.57 10.34 4.38
N GLN A 421 31.36 10.24 5.46
CA GLN A 421 32.27 9.11 5.68
C GLN A 421 31.50 7.78 5.81
N LEU A 422 30.37 7.78 6.51
CA LEU A 422 29.50 6.60 6.63
C LEU A 422 28.93 6.18 5.28
N LEU A 423 28.40 7.12 4.50
CA LEU A 423 27.88 6.85 3.15
C LEU A 423 28.96 6.28 2.22
N SER A 424 30.15 6.91 2.23
CA SER A 424 31.30 6.48 1.41
C SER A 424 31.75 5.06 1.77
N ALA A 425 31.82 4.74 3.08
CA ALA A 425 32.17 3.40 3.56
C ALA A 425 31.12 2.36 3.18
N ALA A 426 29.86 2.76 3.09
CA ALA A 426 28.78 1.92 2.56
C ALA A 426 28.81 1.80 1.03
N GLY A 427 29.72 2.46 0.33
CA GLY A 427 29.84 2.47 -1.12
C GLY A 427 28.76 3.30 -1.83
N ILE A 428 28.19 4.28 -1.13
CA ILE A 428 27.30 5.29 -1.72
C ILE A 428 28.20 6.41 -2.24
N PRO A 429 28.08 6.81 -3.53
CA PRO A 429 28.91 7.86 -4.10
C PRO A 429 28.64 9.21 -3.41
N VAL A 430 29.71 9.87 -2.97
CA VAL A 430 29.65 11.17 -2.31
C VAL A 430 30.53 12.16 -3.08
N VAL A 431 30.05 13.38 -3.25
CA VAL A 431 30.86 14.43 -3.89
C VAL A 431 32.22 14.58 -3.16
N PRO A 432 33.36 14.65 -3.85
CA PRO A 432 34.63 14.87 -3.18
C PRO A 432 34.59 16.12 -2.28
N GLY A 433 35.20 16.04 -1.11
CA GLY A 433 35.23 17.17 -0.19
C GLY A 433 36.38 17.08 0.79
N ARG A 434 36.77 18.22 1.34
CA ARG A 434 37.83 18.33 2.36
C ARG A 434 37.34 19.22 3.49
N LEU A 435 37.32 18.67 4.69
CA LEU A 435 37.10 19.47 5.90
C LEU A 435 38.37 20.22 6.23
N VAL A 436 38.27 21.53 6.43
CA VAL A 436 39.40 22.45 6.68
C VAL A 436 39.12 23.29 7.92
N SER A 437 40.20 23.63 8.65
CA SER A 437 40.16 24.40 9.90
C SER A 437 40.68 25.84 9.74
N SER A 438 41.20 26.19 8.56
CA SER A 438 41.74 27.53 8.28
C SER A 438 41.47 27.99 6.85
N ALA A 439 41.53 29.31 6.64
CA ALA A 439 41.37 29.88 5.31
C ALA A 439 42.50 29.45 4.36
N ASP A 440 43.73 29.22 4.88
CA ASP A 440 44.85 28.73 4.07
C ASP A 440 44.61 27.32 3.55
N GLU A 441 44.09 26.43 4.41
CA GLU A 441 43.71 25.10 4.01
C GLU A 441 42.53 25.12 3.00
N ALA A 442 41.58 26.06 3.15
CA ALA A 442 40.48 26.21 2.21
C ALA A 442 40.97 26.63 0.82
N VAL A 443 41.93 27.57 0.74
CA VAL A 443 42.57 28.01 -0.52
C VAL A 443 43.29 26.83 -1.18
N LYS A 444 44.03 26.03 -0.40
CA LYS A 444 44.74 24.85 -0.91
C LYS A 444 43.74 23.81 -1.46
N ALA A 445 42.68 23.48 -0.68
CA ALA A 445 41.67 22.54 -1.10
C ALA A 445 40.94 22.99 -2.38
N ALA A 446 40.56 24.25 -2.47
CA ALA A 446 39.96 24.82 -3.68
C ALA A 446 40.87 24.74 -4.91
N GLY A 447 42.15 24.98 -4.72
CA GLY A 447 43.16 24.83 -5.79
C GLY A 447 43.31 23.41 -6.30
N GLU A 448 43.17 22.41 -5.43
CA GLU A 448 43.21 21.00 -5.82
C GLU A 448 41.98 20.57 -6.64
N PHE A 449 40.81 21.14 -6.38
CA PHE A 449 39.60 20.87 -7.16
C PHE A 449 39.57 21.58 -8.53
N GLY A 450 40.28 22.68 -8.70
CA GLY A 450 40.50 23.37 -9.98
C GLY A 450 39.24 23.95 -10.65
N ALA A 451 38.14 24.09 -9.93
CA ALA A 451 36.83 24.55 -10.40
C ALA A 451 36.21 25.47 -9.35
N PRO A 452 35.10 26.17 -9.65
CA PRO A 452 34.34 26.83 -8.61
C PRO A 452 33.95 25.82 -7.52
N VAL A 453 34.00 26.26 -6.27
CA VAL A 453 33.78 25.41 -5.11
C VAL A 453 32.57 25.86 -4.29
N VAL A 454 32.11 24.95 -3.43
CA VAL A 454 31.14 25.21 -2.38
C VAL A 454 31.88 25.20 -1.05
N LEU A 455 31.61 26.17 -0.18
CA LEU A 455 32.06 26.18 1.20
C LEU A 455 30.83 26.06 2.11
N LYS A 456 30.83 25.05 2.99
CA LYS A 456 29.76 24.83 3.96
C LYS A 456 30.34 24.75 5.37
N VAL A 457 29.73 25.42 6.35
CA VAL A 457 30.06 25.18 7.76
C VAL A 457 29.64 23.77 8.17
N VAL A 458 30.44 23.10 8.99
CA VAL A 458 30.16 21.77 9.53
C VAL A 458 29.97 21.88 11.03
N SER A 459 28.74 21.56 11.47
CA SER A 459 28.35 21.54 12.88
C SER A 459 27.13 20.62 13.06
N PRO A 460 27.10 19.73 14.07
CA PRO A 460 25.93 18.90 14.36
C PRO A 460 24.68 19.69 14.78
N GLN A 461 24.87 20.90 15.34
CA GLN A 461 23.79 21.76 15.83
C GLN A 461 23.19 22.67 14.75
N ILE A 462 23.89 22.88 13.61
CA ILE A 462 23.43 23.76 12.53
C ILE A 462 22.80 22.91 11.41
N LEU A 463 21.46 22.83 11.42
CA LEU A 463 20.68 22.02 10.50
C LEU A 463 20.52 22.66 9.12
N HIS A 464 19.95 23.86 9.13
CA HIS A 464 19.64 24.62 7.92
C HIS A 464 20.75 25.64 7.68
N LYS A 465 21.89 25.14 7.19
CA LYS A 465 23.10 25.95 6.97
C LYS A 465 22.83 27.14 6.04
N SER A 466 21.94 26.97 5.06
CA SER A 466 21.57 28.02 4.10
C SER A 466 20.86 29.20 4.77
N ASP A 467 19.99 28.94 5.75
CA ASP A 467 19.17 29.96 6.43
C ASP A 467 20.01 30.94 7.23
N ILE A 468 21.10 30.46 7.80
CA ILE A 468 22.06 31.31 8.55
C ILE A 468 23.15 31.90 7.67
N GLY A 469 23.21 31.60 6.35
CA GLY A 469 24.31 32.00 5.48
C GLY A 469 25.57 31.15 5.66
N GLY A 470 25.47 29.96 6.26
CA GLY A 470 26.58 29.02 6.48
C GLY A 470 27.02 28.25 5.23
N VAL A 471 26.46 28.59 4.05
CA VAL A 471 26.82 28.01 2.75
C VAL A 471 27.16 29.10 1.77
N ARG A 472 28.23 28.91 1.00
CA ARG A 472 28.59 29.75 -0.15
C ARG A 472 28.76 28.86 -1.37
N LEU A 473 27.91 29.08 -2.37
CA LEU A 473 27.90 28.33 -3.63
C LEU A 473 28.69 29.09 -4.69
N ASN A 474 29.22 28.39 -5.67
CA ASN A 474 29.83 28.90 -6.87
C ASN A 474 30.99 29.89 -6.59
N VAL A 475 31.78 29.59 -5.56
CA VAL A 475 32.93 30.45 -5.17
C VAL A 475 34.06 30.19 -6.14
N PRO A 476 34.58 31.23 -6.86
CA PRO A 476 35.72 31.08 -7.76
C PRO A 476 36.96 30.56 -7.02
N ALA A 477 37.73 29.67 -7.64
CA ALA A 477 38.92 29.07 -7.04
C ALA A 477 40.13 30.04 -7.04
N ASN A 478 39.95 31.27 -6.53
CA ASN A 478 40.99 32.23 -6.30
C ASN A 478 41.11 32.57 -4.81
N GLU A 479 42.28 32.94 -4.37
CA GLU A 479 42.62 33.16 -2.95
C GLU A 479 41.68 34.15 -2.27
N GLN A 480 41.42 35.31 -2.89
CA GLN A 480 40.59 36.37 -2.31
C GLN A 480 39.15 35.92 -2.11
N ALA A 481 38.53 35.25 -3.11
CA ALA A 481 37.16 34.78 -3.04
C ALA A 481 36.99 33.66 -1.98
N ILE A 482 37.93 32.72 -1.91
CA ILE A 482 37.92 31.62 -0.94
C ILE A 482 38.08 32.16 0.49
N ARG A 483 39.04 33.08 0.75
CA ARG A 483 39.21 33.69 2.08
C ARG A 483 37.97 34.47 2.50
N GLY A 484 37.35 35.20 1.60
CA GLY A 484 36.11 35.93 1.85
C GLY A 484 34.95 35.02 2.16
N ALA A 485 34.78 33.93 1.40
CA ALA A 485 33.74 32.92 1.63
C ALA A 485 33.96 32.18 2.95
N TYR A 486 35.20 31.76 3.25
CA TYR A 486 35.54 31.11 4.52
C TYR A 486 35.20 32.00 5.72
N ALA A 487 35.61 33.27 5.70
CA ALA A 487 35.30 34.23 6.75
C ALA A 487 33.79 34.45 6.91
N ALA A 488 33.05 34.49 5.80
CA ALA A 488 31.61 34.69 5.83
C ALA A 488 30.86 33.50 6.47
N VAL A 489 31.18 32.24 6.08
CA VAL A 489 30.49 31.06 6.64
C VAL A 489 30.86 30.81 8.10
N THR A 490 32.10 31.09 8.50
CA THR A 490 32.54 30.97 9.90
C THR A 490 31.92 32.05 10.80
N ALA A 491 31.79 33.28 10.31
CA ALA A 491 31.10 34.35 11.02
C ALA A 491 29.60 34.04 11.20
N ALA A 492 28.95 33.50 10.16
CA ALA A 492 27.57 33.09 10.23
C ALA A 492 27.34 31.99 11.29
N ALA A 493 28.24 31.01 11.35
CA ALA A 493 28.16 29.91 12.33
C ALA A 493 28.45 30.42 13.77
N ALA A 494 29.38 31.36 13.95
CA ALA A 494 29.67 31.93 15.26
C ALA A 494 28.51 32.74 15.87
N ALA A 495 27.53 33.14 15.06
CA ALA A 495 26.32 33.84 15.51
C ALA A 495 25.25 32.88 16.06
N VAL A 496 25.43 31.55 15.94
CA VAL A 496 24.49 30.54 16.46
C VAL A 496 24.95 30.13 17.86
N ASP A 497 24.13 30.42 18.88
CA ASP A 497 24.42 30.08 20.27
C ASP A 497 24.52 28.54 20.46
N GLY A 498 25.61 28.13 21.14
CA GLY A 498 25.84 26.72 21.48
C GLY A 498 26.30 25.84 20.31
N ALA A 499 26.53 26.41 19.11
CA ALA A 499 27.03 25.64 17.98
C ALA A 499 28.51 25.29 18.12
N HIS A 500 28.84 24.01 18.05
CA HIS A 500 30.21 23.55 17.94
C HIS A 500 30.57 23.39 16.45
N VAL A 501 31.50 24.25 15.97
CA VAL A 501 31.94 24.22 14.57
C VAL A 501 33.14 23.27 14.44
N GLU A 502 33.02 22.19 13.69
CA GLU A 502 34.09 21.23 13.41
C GLU A 502 35.06 21.76 12.34
N GLY A 503 34.59 22.63 11.45
CA GLY A 503 35.35 23.21 10.36
C GLY A 503 34.46 23.71 9.22
N VAL A 504 35.08 23.93 8.06
CA VAL A 504 34.41 24.27 6.80
C VAL A 504 34.69 23.17 5.78
N LEU A 505 33.63 22.59 5.22
CA LEU A 505 33.75 21.65 4.11
C LEU A 505 33.89 22.41 2.80
N VAL A 506 34.97 22.12 2.06
CA VAL A 506 35.23 22.62 0.71
C VAL A 506 34.99 21.46 -0.26
N SER A 507 34.11 21.65 -1.24
CA SER A 507 33.82 20.67 -2.29
C SER A 507 33.67 21.32 -3.65
N PRO A 508 33.93 20.62 -4.78
CA PRO A 508 33.74 21.18 -6.11
C PRO A 508 32.25 21.47 -6.36
N MET A 509 31.96 22.62 -6.96
CA MET A 509 30.62 22.99 -7.38
C MET A 509 30.14 22.02 -8.47
N ARG A 510 28.92 21.55 -8.33
CA ARG A 510 28.23 20.77 -9.36
C ARG A 510 27.16 21.62 -10.04
N HIS A 511 27.10 21.54 -11.36
CA HIS A 511 26.11 22.24 -12.17
C HIS A 511 25.25 21.24 -12.93
N GLY A 512 23.98 21.58 -13.12
CA GLY A 512 23.04 20.72 -13.85
C GLY A 512 22.72 19.39 -13.13
N GLY A 513 22.03 18.50 -13.84
CA GLY A 513 21.51 17.27 -13.28
C GLY A 513 20.18 17.47 -12.55
N THR A 514 19.59 16.37 -12.13
CA THR A 514 18.35 16.33 -11.33
C THR A 514 18.70 16.03 -9.88
N GLU A 515 18.09 16.75 -8.97
CA GLU A 515 18.24 16.53 -7.53
C GLU A 515 17.10 15.70 -6.99
N LEU A 516 17.42 14.71 -6.17
CA LEU A 516 16.47 13.90 -5.43
C LEU A 516 16.76 13.98 -3.93
N LEU A 517 15.74 13.68 -3.15
CA LEU A 517 15.86 13.27 -1.76
C LEU A 517 15.76 11.75 -1.71
N ALA A 518 16.69 11.08 -1.06
CA ALA A 518 16.62 9.66 -0.75
C ALA A 518 17.04 9.44 0.70
N GLY A 519 16.23 8.75 1.48
CA GLY A 519 16.53 8.56 2.89
C GLY A 519 15.71 7.46 3.53
N VAL A 520 16.10 7.09 4.74
CA VAL A 520 15.38 6.15 5.58
C VAL A 520 15.04 6.83 6.89
N VAL A 521 13.79 6.68 7.30
CA VAL A 521 13.30 7.11 8.62
C VAL A 521 12.66 5.90 9.31
N ARG A 522 12.81 5.83 10.61
CA ARG A 522 12.19 4.77 11.42
C ARG A 522 10.76 5.16 11.79
N ASP A 523 9.79 4.43 11.26
CA ASP A 523 8.41 4.51 11.73
C ASP A 523 8.26 3.72 13.05
N PRO A 524 7.60 4.27 14.07
CA PRO A 524 7.49 3.62 15.39
C PRO A 524 6.71 2.29 15.35
N HIS A 525 5.86 2.08 14.37
CA HIS A 525 5.02 0.88 14.24
C HIS A 525 5.54 -0.10 13.18
N TRP A 526 6.07 0.41 12.07
CA TRP A 526 6.43 -0.38 10.91
C TRP A 526 7.93 -0.58 10.73
N GLY A 527 8.75 0.07 11.57
CA GLY A 527 10.21 0.00 11.47
C GLY A 527 10.77 0.90 10.35
N PRO A 528 11.96 0.63 9.82
CA PRO A 528 12.61 1.52 8.87
C PRO A 528 11.89 1.53 7.51
N VAL A 529 11.64 2.75 7.01
CA VAL A 529 10.96 3.04 5.74
C VAL A 529 11.87 3.89 4.88
N LEU A 530 12.11 3.45 3.65
CA LEU A 530 12.82 4.20 2.62
C LEU A 530 11.86 5.18 1.95
N ALA A 531 12.31 6.43 1.80
CA ALA A 531 11.62 7.50 1.08
C ALA A 531 12.47 7.98 -0.10
N VAL A 532 11.83 8.20 -1.23
CA VAL A 532 12.44 8.82 -2.42
C VAL A 532 11.52 9.91 -2.93
N ALA A 533 12.06 11.11 -3.20
CA ALA A 533 11.32 12.23 -3.76
C ALA A 533 12.18 13.02 -4.75
N LEU A 534 11.54 13.75 -5.67
CA LEU A 534 12.26 14.75 -6.47
C LEU A 534 12.70 15.90 -5.57
N GLY A 535 13.95 16.37 -5.71
CA GLY A 535 14.54 17.44 -4.90
C GLY A 535 14.16 18.86 -5.34
N GLY A 536 14.67 19.84 -4.60
CA GLY A 536 14.44 21.26 -4.85
C GLY A 536 13.05 21.74 -4.45
N ILE A 537 12.56 22.82 -5.06
CA ILE A 537 11.25 23.43 -4.78
C ILE A 537 10.05 22.48 -5.00
N PHE A 538 10.26 21.38 -5.67
CA PHE A 538 9.19 20.41 -5.97
C PHE A 538 8.81 19.54 -4.77
N VAL A 539 9.71 19.29 -3.81
CA VAL A 539 9.43 18.46 -2.63
C VAL A 539 8.34 19.09 -1.77
N GLU A 540 8.44 20.39 -1.52
CA GLU A 540 7.52 21.10 -0.62
C GLU A 540 6.17 21.42 -1.28
N VAL A 541 6.14 21.61 -2.62
CA VAL A 541 4.95 22.05 -3.36
C VAL A 541 4.14 20.88 -3.92
N LEU A 542 4.79 19.81 -4.38
CA LEU A 542 4.12 18.70 -5.07
C LEU A 542 3.88 17.49 -4.18
N GLU A 543 4.52 17.40 -3.01
CA GLU A 543 4.48 16.23 -2.12
C GLU A 543 4.71 14.90 -2.88
N ASP A 544 5.55 14.95 -3.95
CA ASP A 544 5.80 13.84 -4.85
C ASP A 544 6.88 12.93 -4.27
N SER A 545 6.45 12.00 -3.43
CA SER A 545 7.33 11.03 -2.80
C SER A 545 6.80 9.62 -2.94
N ALA A 546 7.70 8.64 -3.00
CA ALA A 546 7.42 7.23 -2.98
C ALA A 546 8.10 6.57 -1.78
N LEU A 547 7.35 5.74 -1.06
CA LEU A 547 7.79 5.06 0.16
C LEU A 547 7.83 3.55 -0.03
N ALA A 548 8.74 2.88 0.68
CA ALA A 548 8.75 1.43 0.81
C ALA A 548 9.31 1.01 2.17
N PRO A 549 8.68 0.02 2.87
CA PRO A 549 9.27 -0.58 4.05
C PRO A 549 10.54 -1.34 3.66
N LEU A 550 11.56 -1.30 4.53
CA LEU A 550 12.76 -2.09 4.29
C LEU A 550 12.51 -3.57 4.62
N PRO A 551 13.19 -4.46 3.89
CA PRO A 551 14.23 -4.33 2.87
C PRO A 551 13.72 -3.96 1.47
N VAL A 552 14.50 -3.18 0.72
CA VAL A 552 14.20 -2.80 -0.67
C VAL A 552 15.30 -3.33 -1.60
N THR A 553 14.92 -4.06 -2.65
CA THR A 553 15.83 -4.49 -3.72
C THR A 553 16.05 -3.37 -4.74
N PRO A 554 17.12 -3.39 -5.57
CA PRO A 554 17.27 -2.42 -6.66
C PRO A 554 16.05 -2.37 -7.61
N GLY A 555 15.43 -3.51 -7.92
CA GLY A 555 14.20 -3.54 -8.74
C GLY A 555 13.02 -2.83 -8.06
N GLN A 556 12.84 -3.01 -6.76
CA GLN A 556 11.82 -2.28 -6.00
C GLN A 556 12.14 -0.78 -5.90
N ALA A 557 13.42 -0.41 -5.70
CA ALA A 557 13.85 0.99 -5.71
C ALA A 557 13.59 1.66 -7.07
N ARG A 558 13.81 0.94 -8.18
CA ARG A 558 13.43 1.40 -9.51
C ARG A 558 11.92 1.63 -9.62
N GLY A 559 11.11 0.72 -9.11
CA GLY A 559 9.65 0.88 -9.05
C GLY A 559 9.21 2.09 -8.20
N LEU A 560 9.99 2.53 -7.18
CA LEU A 560 9.73 3.78 -6.46
C LEU A 560 9.91 4.98 -7.38
N LEU A 561 11.00 5.04 -8.15
CA LEU A 561 11.27 6.11 -9.10
C LEU A 561 10.17 6.22 -10.18
N GLU A 562 9.68 5.08 -10.66
CA GLU A 562 8.61 5.01 -11.66
C GLU A 562 7.25 5.50 -11.15
N ARG A 563 7.02 5.47 -9.84
CA ARG A 563 5.80 5.98 -9.18
C ARG A 563 5.80 7.48 -8.95
N LEU A 564 6.94 8.16 -9.06
CA LEU A 564 7.00 9.61 -8.93
C LEU A 564 6.23 10.28 -10.07
N ARG A 565 5.36 11.24 -9.75
CA ARG A 565 4.58 11.99 -10.75
C ARG A 565 5.47 12.78 -11.69
N GLY A 566 6.55 13.33 -11.16
CA GLY A 566 7.54 14.09 -11.92
C GLY A 566 8.62 13.25 -12.59
N ARG A 567 8.48 11.93 -12.70
CA ARG A 567 9.49 11.01 -13.26
C ARG A 567 10.02 11.42 -14.63
N ALA A 568 9.22 12.11 -15.44
CA ALA A 568 9.63 12.60 -16.76
C ALA A 568 10.87 13.51 -16.69
N VAL A 569 11.16 14.14 -15.55
CA VAL A 569 12.39 14.93 -15.33
C VAL A 569 13.60 13.99 -15.31
N LEU A 570 13.48 12.81 -14.73
CA LEU A 570 14.54 11.78 -14.71
C LEU A 570 14.76 11.15 -16.09
N GLU A 571 13.74 11.11 -16.93
CA GLU A 571 13.78 10.57 -18.29
C GLU A 571 14.35 11.56 -19.33
N GLY A 572 14.78 12.76 -18.89
CA GLY A 572 15.46 13.75 -19.74
C GLY A 572 14.54 14.78 -20.39
N SER A 573 13.46 15.19 -19.73
CA SER A 573 12.60 16.24 -20.23
C SER A 573 13.34 17.61 -20.32
N ARG A 574 13.00 18.42 -21.30
CA ARG A 574 13.53 19.79 -21.53
C ARG A 574 15.05 19.88 -21.71
N GLY A 575 15.69 18.82 -22.23
CA GLY A 575 17.12 18.85 -22.58
C GLY A 575 18.05 18.53 -21.41
N THR A 576 17.54 18.00 -20.29
CA THR A 576 18.38 17.41 -19.25
C THR A 576 18.89 16.04 -19.71
N THR A 577 20.07 15.62 -19.23
CA THR A 577 20.59 14.27 -19.50
C THR A 577 19.69 13.24 -18.79
N PRO A 578 19.18 12.21 -19.50
CA PRO A 578 18.43 11.14 -18.87
C PRO A 578 19.24 10.47 -17.76
N ALA A 579 18.64 10.25 -16.60
CA ALA A 579 19.25 9.55 -15.48
C ALA A 579 19.43 8.06 -15.80
N ASP A 580 20.55 7.47 -15.37
CA ASP A 580 20.68 6.02 -15.30
C ASP A 580 19.85 5.49 -14.11
N LEU A 581 18.60 5.14 -14.39
CA LEU A 581 17.65 4.72 -13.35
C LEU A 581 18.05 3.40 -12.67
N ASP A 582 18.78 2.52 -13.36
CA ASP A 582 19.24 1.26 -12.77
C ASP A 582 20.39 1.50 -11.79
N ALA A 583 21.37 2.34 -12.17
CA ALA A 583 22.44 2.75 -11.28
C ALA A 583 21.88 3.52 -10.06
N LEU A 584 20.92 4.43 -10.29
CA LEU A 584 20.25 5.19 -9.23
C LEU A 584 19.49 4.26 -8.27
N ALA A 585 18.78 3.28 -8.78
CA ALA A 585 18.05 2.29 -7.97
C ALA A 585 19.01 1.46 -7.08
N VAL A 586 20.21 1.13 -7.58
CA VAL A 586 21.24 0.46 -6.77
C VAL A 586 21.71 1.36 -5.62
N VAL A 587 21.95 2.64 -5.86
CA VAL A 587 22.36 3.60 -4.81
C VAL A 587 21.26 3.76 -3.76
N ILE A 588 20.01 3.91 -4.18
CA ILE A 588 18.84 4.03 -3.28
C ILE A 588 18.68 2.77 -2.42
N ALA A 589 18.74 1.58 -3.01
CA ALA A 589 18.67 0.33 -2.28
C ALA A 589 19.81 0.20 -1.25
N ARG A 590 21.00 0.71 -1.58
CA ARG A 590 22.16 0.68 -0.69
C ARG A 590 22.02 1.62 0.52
N ILE A 591 21.30 2.75 0.37
CA ILE A 591 20.89 3.59 1.52
C ILE A 591 20.01 2.77 2.48
N GLY A 592 19.08 1.98 1.96
CA GLY A 592 18.25 1.06 2.73
C GLY A 592 19.07 -0.03 3.43
N ASP A 593 20.04 -0.62 2.73
CA ASP A 593 20.94 -1.65 3.32
C ASP A 593 21.80 -1.06 4.44
N LEU A 594 22.27 0.18 4.29
CA LEU A 594 23.00 0.91 5.33
C LEU A 594 22.15 1.03 6.60
N ALA A 595 20.90 1.46 6.46
CA ALA A 595 20.00 1.61 7.60
C ALA A 595 19.75 0.28 8.33
N LEU A 596 19.55 -0.81 7.57
CA LEU A 596 19.34 -2.13 8.16
C LEU A 596 20.59 -2.70 8.84
N ALA A 597 21.78 -2.38 8.33
CA ALA A 597 23.04 -2.84 8.94
C ALA A 597 23.28 -2.22 10.33
N HIS A 598 22.72 -1.04 10.59
CA HIS A 598 22.80 -0.37 11.89
C HIS A 598 21.64 -0.71 12.83
N GLY A 599 20.61 -1.39 12.33
CA GLY A 599 19.49 -1.89 13.16
C GLY A 599 18.74 -0.76 13.87
N ASP A 600 18.42 -0.99 15.14
CA ASP A 600 17.61 -0.06 15.95
C ASP A 600 18.38 1.17 16.45
N ASP A 601 19.71 1.16 16.34
CA ASP A 601 20.55 2.30 16.73
C ASP A 601 20.36 3.50 15.79
N LEU A 602 19.96 3.27 14.51
CA LEU A 602 19.78 4.32 13.51
C LEU A 602 18.32 4.78 13.46
N GLU A 603 18.08 6.05 13.80
CA GLU A 603 16.79 6.71 13.69
C GLU A 603 16.52 7.13 12.25
N SER A 604 17.48 7.84 11.61
CA SER A 604 17.33 8.28 10.22
C SER A 604 18.66 8.43 9.49
N VAL A 605 18.62 8.24 8.18
CA VAL A 605 19.66 8.66 7.24
C VAL A 605 18.98 9.36 6.07
N GLU A 606 19.42 10.60 5.77
CA GLU A 606 18.88 11.41 4.69
C GLU A 606 20.02 11.87 3.78
N VAL A 607 19.83 11.68 2.49
CA VAL A 607 20.70 12.22 1.42
C VAL A 607 19.89 13.27 0.67
N ASN A 608 20.22 14.53 0.85
CA ASN A 608 19.48 15.67 0.28
C ASN A 608 20.40 16.87 0.03
N PRO A 609 20.76 17.14 -1.25
CA PRO A 609 20.32 16.38 -2.43
C PRO A 609 21.22 15.19 -2.80
N LEU A 610 20.60 14.18 -3.38
CA LEU A 610 21.23 13.15 -4.20
C LEU A 610 21.16 13.63 -5.66
N ARG A 611 22.29 14.06 -6.23
CA ARG A 611 22.36 14.59 -7.60
C ARG A 611 22.56 13.47 -8.60
N VAL A 612 21.80 13.52 -9.69
CA VAL A 612 21.89 12.57 -10.81
C VAL A 612 22.06 13.33 -12.12
N ASP A 613 23.08 12.96 -12.91
CA ASP A 613 23.37 13.55 -14.22
C ASP A 613 23.88 12.43 -15.16
N GLY A 614 22.96 11.82 -15.91
CA GLY A 614 23.26 10.60 -16.62
C GLY A 614 23.68 9.46 -15.66
N PRO A 615 24.86 8.87 -15.88
CA PRO A 615 25.40 7.84 -15.00
C PRO A 615 26.07 8.39 -13.73
N ALA A 616 26.29 9.70 -13.63
CA ALA A 616 26.92 10.31 -12.47
C ALA A 616 25.89 10.51 -11.35
N ILE A 617 26.07 9.81 -10.25
CA ILE A 617 25.21 9.87 -9.06
C ILE A 617 26.10 10.23 -7.87
N GLU A 618 25.79 11.33 -7.17
CA GLU A 618 26.60 11.82 -6.04
C GLU A 618 25.69 12.41 -4.93
N ALA A 619 25.91 11.98 -3.69
CA ALA A 619 25.36 12.65 -2.52
C ALA A 619 26.09 14.00 -2.32
N LEU A 620 25.36 15.11 -2.34
CA LEU A 620 25.92 16.44 -2.14
C LEU A 620 25.82 16.90 -0.68
N ASP A 621 24.84 16.41 0.05
CA ASP A 621 24.67 16.64 1.49
C ASP A 621 24.03 15.39 2.14
N ALA A 622 24.32 15.18 3.42
CA ALA A 622 23.76 14.06 4.17
C ALA A 622 23.60 14.38 5.65
N VAL A 623 22.55 13.83 6.23
CA VAL A 623 22.27 13.88 7.66
C VAL A 623 22.06 12.46 8.19
N VAL A 624 22.68 12.14 9.32
CA VAL A 624 22.49 10.87 10.03
C VAL A 624 22.12 11.16 11.47
N THR A 625 21.03 10.58 11.92
CA THR A 625 20.55 10.69 13.30
C THR A 625 20.51 9.30 13.94
N TRP A 626 21.02 9.22 15.16
CA TRP A 626 21.02 8.00 15.97
C TRP A 626 20.02 8.15 17.11
N THR A 627 19.38 7.05 17.48
CA THR A 627 18.50 6.98 18.66
C THR A 627 19.25 7.45 19.92
N SER A 628 18.59 8.27 20.73
CA SER A 628 19.14 8.69 22.01
C SER A 628 18.88 7.62 23.08
N GLU A 629 19.76 7.54 24.10
CA GLU A 629 19.55 6.62 25.26
C GLU A 629 18.28 6.97 26.06
N GLU A 630 17.68 8.15 25.85
CA GLU A 630 16.44 8.59 26.49
C GLU A 630 15.18 8.11 25.74
N ASP A 631 15.32 7.58 24.52
CA ASP A 631 14.20 7.14 23.67
C ASP A 631 14.05 5.60 23.64
N ILE A 632 14.89 4.86 24.38
CA ILE A 632 14.83 3.41 24.59
C ILE A 632 14.23 3.12 25.96
#